data_479609ad3bc59d71f49be4ca03b8ff2b
#
_entry.id   479609ad3bc59d71f49be4ca03b8ff2b
#
_cell.length_a   1.000
_cell.length_b   1.000
_cell.length_c   1.000
_cell.angle_alpha   90.00
_cell.angle_beta   90.00
_cell.angle_gamma   90.00
#
_symmetry.space_group_name_H-M   'P 1'
#
loop_
_entity.id
_entity.type
_entity.pdbx_description
1 polymer ?
#
loop_
_entity_poly.entity_id
_entity_poly.type
_entity_poly.pdbx_seq_one_letter_code
_entity_poly.pdbx_strand_id
1 'polypeptide(L)'
;MWHEQSTEEVARRLKTNTRIGLAETEVEKRKIEFGKNKLNEQKKEPIFIKFIKQFNDFMIIILIIASIVSALVSKMQGENDYFDSIIIIAIVILNAIMGLVQEERAEKSIESLKKMTPEMAKVIRDGKTEEVIAEELVPGDIIELEDGKYVPADCRIIESFNLKIEESSLTGETIPVEKTKEMLKQKDITLADLKNMAFMTTVVTHGHGKAIVTETGMDTKIGQIANMIIKEEAPETPIQKKLSEVGKILGLVCLGICAVIFIIGILKKIEPIEMFMTSVGLAVAAIPEGLPAIVTIMLSIGVTKMAKKNSIIRRLPAVETLGSSSVICSDKTGTLTQNKMTVVKTFSDNEKFLLELGSMCTDCLIQEENGIPIATGEATELAIVNKALDENINKVDLYRKMPRVDEIPFDSSVKMMTTIHKLGDKSYYNRYFNENNVSLSNTPNITYDNNYINGQQVIQTNVEKQTSIYRVITKGAPDVLIEKCSRILVNGKIQPITNMQRNKIKQENFNMANNALRVLAVAYKDEKKIFSTSESIKIEANTNQEHSQRKQDLINSDLIFVGLIGMIDPPREGVKEAVQTCKKAGIKTVMITGDHIATAKAIAKEIGILNTGDEAITGKDLDKISDISLEKNIKNYSVFARVTPEHKVRIVKAWQKTGAVVAMTGDGVNDSPALKNADIGIAMGKSGTDVAKNAADMILVDDNFVTIVEAVRQGRNIYDNIKKAIHFLIATNIGEIVTIFIGLLLGLETPLLAIQLLWINLVTDSFPAIALGLEKEENGIMERKPRNSKESIFAGGLWYKIITEGIMLGSLTLFAFALGNKYYGVQVGRTMAFVSLGLLELVHSFNIKTDESIFKTGIFENKYLIGSFFAGTFLQTIVVVVPYLAKIFELVPLNKIQWIYTIVISFHPIIIIELQKMINKIRFKNTSYNKQHKWVMENKLYISLKMILNIYKYIWKKI
;
A
#
# COMPACT_ATOMS: atom_id res chain seq x y z
N MET A 1 30.48 13.43 27.58
CA MET A 1 29.50 12.93 26.58
C MET A 1 28.35 12.28 27.32
N TRP A 2 27.19 12.01 26.68
CA TRP A 2 26.00 11.46 27.33
C TRP A 2 26.21 10.03 27.90
N HIS A 3 27.02 9.22 27.25
CA HIS A 3 27.35 7.85 27.67
C HIS A 3 28.22 7.75 28.93
N GLU A 4 28.94 8.81 29.25
CA GLU A 4 29.82 8.88 30.44
C GLU A 4 29.05 9.29 31.69
N GLN A 5 27.79 9.71 31.58
CA GLN A 5 26.98 10.23 32.69
C GLN A 5 26.03 9.16 33.21
N SER A 6 25.79 9.18 34.52
CA SER A 6 24.74 8.35 35.10
C SER A 6 23.35 8.80 34.65
N THR A 7 22.37 7.93 34.72
CA THR A 7 20.98 8.24 34.32
C THR A 7 20.41 9.44 35.08
N GLU A 8 20.77 9.60 36.35
CA GLU A 8 20.36 10.71 37.21
C GLU A 8 21.05 12.03 36.80
N GLU A 9 22.31 11.98 36.38
CA GLU A 9 23.04 13.16 35.89
C GLU A 9 22.46 13.64 34.56
N VAL A 10 22.14 12.72 33.64
CA VAL A 10 21.49 13.06 32.37
C VAL A 10 20.12 13.67 32.61
N ALA A 11 19.32 13.08 33.51
CA ALA A 11 18.01 13.62 33.86
C ALA A 11 18.09 15.02 34.47
N ARG A 12 19.07 15.27 35.35
CA ARG A 12 19.34 16.60 35.94
C ARG A 12 19.76 17.61 34.89
N ARG A 13 20.69 17.24 34.01
CA ARG A 13 21.18 18.12 32.95
C ARG A 13 20.09 18.53 31.98
N LEU A 14 19.20 17.60 31.62
CA LEU A 14 18.04 17.82 30.74
C LEU A 14 16.81 18.33 31.49
N LYS A 15 16.93 18.58 32.83
CA LYS A 15 15.83 19.04 33.68
C LYS A 15 14.53 18.24 33.48
N THR A 16 14.62 16.90 33.45
CA THR A 16 13.50 15.98 33.27
C THR A 16 13.38 15.02 34.45
N ASN A 17 12.22 14.40 34.59
CA ASN A 17 11.97 13.39 35.60
C ASN A 17 11.75 12.02 34.91
N THR A 18 12.54 11.02 35.28
CA THR A 18 12.51 9.69 34.66
C THR A 18 11.20 8.90 34.85
N ARG A 19 10.34 9.29 35.81
CA ARG A 19 9.06 8.64 36.10
C ARG A 19 7.86 9.42 35.54
N ILE A 20 7.91 10.74 35.60
CA ILE A 20 6.79 11.62 35.26
C ILE A 20 6.97 12.22 33.86
N GLY A 21 8.23 12.32 33.38
CA GLY A 21 8.56 13.00 32.14
C GLY A 21 8.57 14.51 32.23
N LEU A 22 8.46 15.20 31.12
CA LEU A 22 8.34 16.63 31.00
C LEU A 22 6.88 17.08 31.17
N ALA A 23 6.68 18.28 31.71
CA ALA A 23 5.38 18.94 31.70
C ALA A 23 5.11 19.52 30.29
N GLU A 24 3.86 19.51 29.84
CA GLU A 24 3.45 20.01 28.51
C GLU A 24 3.90 21.45 28.25
N THR A 25 3.81 22.30 29.27
CA THR A 25 4.30 23.69 29.18
C THR A 25 5.79 23.81 28.91
N GLU A 26 6.60 22.87 29.42
CA GLU A 26 8.03 22.82 29.18
C GLU A 26 8.34 22.26 27.79
N VAL A 27 7.57 21.29 27.33
CA VAL A 27 7.66 20.74 25.97
C VAL A 27 7.46 21.85 24.93
N GLU A 28 6.40 22.67 25.06
CA GLU A 28 6.15 23.78 24.14
C GLU A 28 7.30 24.81 24.10
N LYS A 29 7.93 25.12 25.24
CA LYS A 29 9.11 25.98 25.27
C LYS A 29 10.29 25.35 24.51
N ARG A 30 10.53 24.04 24.71
CA ARG A 30 11.62 23.31 24.03
C ARG A 30 11.38 23.13 22.55
N LYS A 31 10.13 22.97 22.11
CA LYS A 31 9.79 22.99 20.67
C LYS A 31 10.19 24.30 20.00
N ILE A 32 10.09 25.42 20.71
CA ILE A 32 10.52 26.73 20.18
C ILE A 32 12.05 26.84 20.22
N GLU A 33 12.71 26.32 21.26
CA GLU A 33 14.16 26.41 21.45
C GLU A 33 14.95 25.48 20.52
N PHE A 34 14.57 24.21 20.46
CA PHE A 34 15.28 23.15 19.70
C PHE A 34 14.69 22.88 18.29
N GLY A 35 13.49 23.39 18.00
CA GLY A 35 12.79 23.13 16.77
C GLY A 35 12.16 21.73 16.73
N LYS A 36 11.77 21.29 15.52
CA LYS A 36 11.21 19.97 15.29
C LYS A 36 12.30 18.91 15.17
N ASN A 37 12.03 17.70 15.70
CA ASN A 37 12.87 16.52 15.51
C ASN A 37 12.75 16.00 14.07
N LYS A 38 13.34 16.72 13.12
CA LYS A 38 13.29 16.43 11.70
C LYS A 38 14.65 16.67 11.05
N LEU A 39 15.08 15.75 10.21
CA LEU A 39 16.24 15.95 9.35
C LEU A 39 15.90 17.03 8.32
N ASN A 40 16.83 17.95 8.05
CA ASN A 40 16.62 18.96 7.04
C ASN A 40 16.36 18.27 5.69
N GLU A 41 15.18 18.47 5.14
CA GLU A 41 14.92 18.16 3.74
C GLU A 41 15.83 19.02 2.88
N GLN A 42 16.20 18.49 1.71
CA GLN A 42 16.92 19.28 0.71
C GLN A 42 16.24 20.64 0.57
N LYS A 43 16.99 21.72 0.72
CA LYS A 43 16.44 23.06 0.46
C LYS A 43 15.85 23.05 -0.94
N LYS A 44 14.54 23.27 -1.04
CA LYS A 44 13.87 23.41 -2.32
C LYS A 44 14.65 24.42 -3.14
N GLU A 45 14.99 24.03 -4.37
CA GLU A 45 15.67 24.96 -5.27
C GLU A 45 14.78 26.20 -5.45
N PRO A 46 15.35 27.40 -5.38
CA PRO A 46 14.60 28.62 -5.65
C PRO A 46 13.88 28.53 -6.99
N ILE A 47 12.64 28.98 -7.05
CA ILE A 47 11.81 28.97 -8.26
C ILE A 47 12.57 29.55 -9.45
N PHE A 48 13.39 30.57 -9.22
CA PHE A 48 14.21 31.19 -10.28
C PHE A 48 15.26 30.24 -10.86
N ILE A 49 15.89 29.39 -10.02
CA ILE A 49 16.88 28.38 -10.50
C ILE A 49 16.18 27.30 -11.30
N LYS A 50 15.01 26.82 -10.84
CA LYS A 50 14.19 25.87 -11.58
C LYS A 50 13.77 26.45 -12.93
N PHE A 51 13.36 27.72 -12.96
CA PHE A 51 13.02 28.41 -14.19
C PHE A 51 14.20 28.43 -15.17
N ILE A 52 15.41 28.76 -14.70
CA ILE A 52 16.61 28.75 -15.55
C ILE A 52 16.95 27.33 -16.03
N LYS A 53 16.75 26.32 -15.19
CA LYS A 53 16.97 24.91 -15.59
C LYS A 53 16.09 24.47 -16.75
N GLN A 54 14.86 25.04 -16.90
CA GLN A 54 14.00 24.74 -18.05
C GLN A 54 14.69 25.11 -19.38
N PHE A 55 15.56 26.13 -19.40
CA PHE A 55 16.29 26.52 -20.61
C PHE A 55 17.42 25.53 -20.98
N ASN A 56 17.76 24.57 -20.12
CA ASN A 56 18.75 23.55 -20.44
C ASN A 56 18.16 22.36 -21.25
N ASP A 57 16.93 22.49 -21.72
CA ASP A 57 16.33 21.51 -22.62
C ASP A 57 16.92 21.64 -24.02
N PHE A 58 17.20 20.52 -24.67
CA PHE A 58 17.83 20.48 -26.00
C PHE A 58 17.01 21.20 -27.04
N MET A 59 15.68 21.13 -26.95
CA MET A 59 14.79 21.77 -27.93
C MET A 59 14.69 23.28 -27.70
N ILE A 60 14.65 23.71 -26.46
CA ILE A 60 14.66 25.15 -26.12
C ILE A 60 15.96 25.79 -26.58
N ILE A 61 17.10 25.09 -26.48
CA ILE A 61 18.37 25.56 -27.01
C ILE A 61 18.30 25.73 -28.53
N ILE A 62 17.70 24.80 -29.28
CA ILE A 62 17.51 24.92 -30.73
C ILE A 62 16.64 26.13 -31.07
N LEU A 63 15.56 26.38 -30.33
CA LEU A 63 14.70 27.58 -30.53
C LEU A 63 15.43 28.88 -30.28
N ILE A 64 16.24 28.91 -29.22
CA ILE A 64 17.07 30.13 -28.96
C ILE A 64 18.05 30.34 -30.09
N ILE A 65 18.69 29.27 -30.57
CA ILE A 65 19.60 29.37 -31.74
C ILE A 65 18.83 29.85 -32.97
N ALA A 66 17.66 29.33 -33.26
CA ALA A 66 16.81 29.73 -34.36
C ALA A 66 16.38 31.20 -34.28
N SER A 67 16.01 31.68 -33.09
CA SER A 67 15.68 33.05 -32.82
C SER A 67 16.89 34.00 -33.09
N ILE A 68 18.08 33.59 -32.66
CA ILE A 68 19.30 34.37 -32.93
C ILE A 68 19.61 34.41 -34.44
N VAL A 69 19.48 33.25 -35.11
CA VAL A 69 19.70 33.18 -36.57
C VAL A 69 18.68 34.04 -37.31
N SER A 70 17.39 34.00 -36.94
CA SER A 70 16.34 34.84 -37.52
C SER A 70 16.67 36.35 -37.38
N ALA A 71 17.07 36.76 -36.15
CA ALA A 71 17.44 38.15 -35.89
C ALA A 71 18.66 38.62 -36.70
N LEU A 72 19.68 37.74 -36.83
CA LEU A 72 20.87 38.04 -37.64
C LEU A 72 20.53 38.21 -39.11
N VAL A 73 19.65 37.38 -39.61
CA VAL A 73 19.22 37.38 -40.99
C VAL A 73 18.41 38.62 -41.31
N SER A 74 17.40 39.00 -40.52
CA SER A 74 16.64 40.23 -40.67
C SER A 74 17.56 41.45 -40.72
N LYS A 75 18.61 41.45 -39.91
CA LYS A 75 19.63 42.51 -39.94
C LYS A 75 20.46 42.49 -41.20
N MET A 76 20.78 41.33 -41.76
CA MET A 76 21.55 41.21 -43.01
C MET A 76 20.75 41.63 -44.25
N GLN A 77 19.44 41.40 -44.24
CA GLN A 77 18.54 41.82 -45.32
C GLN A 77 18.19 43.32 -45.29
N GLY A 78 18.59 44.01 -44.22
CA GLY A 78 18.30 45.43 -44.08
C GLY A 78 16.86 45.73 -43.63
N GLU A 79 16.10 44.68 -43.31
CA GLU A 79 14.78 44.75 -42.72
C GLU A 79 14.95 44.79 -41.19
N ASN A 80 14.56 45.91 -40.55
CA ASN A 80 14.59 46.00 -39.07
C ASN A 80 13.37 45.30 -38.43
N ASP A 81 12.94 44.19 -39.04
CA ASP A 81 11.82 43.42 -38.52
C ASP A 81 12.28 42.23 -37.70
N TYR A 82 12.32 42.41 -36.36
CA TYR A 82 12.67 41.38 -35.39
C TYR A 82 11.43 40.67 -34.82
N PHE A 83 10.27 40.79 -35.46
CA PHE A 83 9.01 40.31 -34.92
C PHE A 83 9.01 38.79 -34.68
N ASP A 84 9.48 38.00 -35.64
CA ASP A 84 9.59 36.53 -35.54
C ASP A 84 10.51 36.11 -34.41
N SER A 85 11.67 36.75 -34.27
CA SER A 85 12.64 36.43 -33.20
C SER A 85 12.07 36.73 -31.82
N ILE A 86 11.33 37.84 -31.68
CA ILE A 86 10.66 38.21 -30.41
C ILE A 86 9.56 37.22 -30.08
N ILE A 87 8.79 36.75 -31.06
CA ILE A 87 7.75 35.75 -30.87
C ILE A 87 8.35 34.44 -30.41
N ILE A 88 9.42 33.95 -31.04
CA ILE A 88 10.08 32.70 -30.64
C ILE A 88 10.58 32.79 -29.20
N ILE A 89 11.20 33.90 -28.80
CA ILE A 89 11.64 34.10 -27.43
C ILE A 89 10.45 34.15 -26.46
N ALA A 90 9.36 34.82 -26.81
CA ALA A 90 8.16 34.87 -25.99
C ALA A 90 7.56 33.47 -25.76
N ILE A 91 7.55 32.63 -26.80
CA ILE A 91 7.10 31.25 -26.73
C ILE A 91 8.02 30.41 -25.83
N VAL A 92 9.34 30.52 -25.98
CA VAL A 92 10.34 29.84 -25.12
C VAL A 92 10.11 30.21 -23.66
N ILE A 93 9.89 31.48 -23.35
CA ILE A 93 9.58 31.93 -21.99
C ILE A 93 8.26 31.33 -21.49
N LEU A 94 7.22 31.32 -22.32
CA LEU A 94 5.92 30.77 -21.99
C LEU A 94 6.02 29.26 -21.70
N ASN A 95 6.77 28.54 -22.54
CA ASN A 95 7.02 27.11 -22.36
C ASN A 95 7.77 26.83 -21.06
N ALA A 96 8.82 27.58 -20.77
CA ALA A 96 9.57 27.49 -19.51
C ALA A 96 8.69 27.79 -18.28
N ILE A 97 7.78 28.73 -18.34
CA ILE A 97 6.81 29.04 -17.29
C ILE A 97 5.84 27.85 -17.10
N MET A 98 5.33 27.29 -18.18
CA MET A 98 4.41 26.14 -18.11
C MET A 98 5.10 24.89 -17.56
N GLY A 99 6.32 24.58 -18.00
CA GLY A 99 7.15 23.50 -17.47
C GLY A 99 7.35 23.66 -15.96
N LEU A 100 7.71 24.86 -15.51
CA LEU A 100 7.85 25.16 -14.07
C LEU A 100 6.55 24.96 -13.30
N VAL A 101 5.41 25.42 -13.80
CA VAL A 101 4.10 25.24 -13.15
C VAL A 101 3.72 23.77 -13.05
N GLN A 102 4.01 22.97 -14.07
CA GLN A 102 3.74 21.54 -14.08
C GLN A 102 4.64 20.80 -13.07
N GLU A 103 5.93 21.14 -13.02
CA GLU A 103 6.91 20.60 -12.07
C GLU A 103 6.51 20.90 -10.61
N GLU A 104 6.19 22.15 -10.31
CA GLU A 104 5.72 22.58 -8.96
C GLU A 104 4.44 21.84 -8.53
N ARG A 105 3.49 21.63 -9.44
CA ARG A 105 2.28 20.85 -9.12
C ARG A 105 2.59 19.39 -8.83
N ALA A 106 3.50 18.78 -9.59
CA ALA A 106 3.93 17.41 -9.37
C ALA A 106 4.63 17.26 -8.01
N GLU A 107 5.58 18.14 -7.68
CA GLU A 107 6.27 18.14 -6.37
C GLU A 107 5.30 18.31 -5.19
N LYS A 108 4.40 19.29 -5.25
CA LYS A 108 3.40 19.51 -4.18
C LYS A 108 2.52 18.28 -3.94
N SER A 109 2.17 17.58 -5.00
CA SER A 109 1.38 16.35 -4.89
C SER A 109 2.16 15.23 -4.21
N ILE A 110 3.46 15.07 -4.51
CA ILE A 110 4.35 14.10 -3.87
C ILE A 110 4.56 14.45 -2.39
N GLU A 111 4.76 15.73 -2.06
CA GLU A 111 4.94 16.21 -0.68
C GLU A 111 3.69 15.92 0.18
N SER A 112 2.49 16.10 -0.36
CA SER A 112 1.25 15.82 0.36
C SER A 112 1.12 14.34 0.73
N LEU A 113 1.69 13.42 -0.08
CA LEU A 113 1.68 11.98 0.19
C LEU A 113 2.60 11.61 1.34
N LYS A 114 3.80 12.23 1.43
CA LYS A 114 4.75 11.97 2.53
C LYS A 114 4.16 12.30 3.90
N LYS A 115 3.24 13.28 3.97
CA LYS A 115 2.58 13.71 5.23
C LYS A 115 1.46 12.76 5.70
N MET A 116 1.07 11.76 4.92
CA MET A 116 -0.04 10.87 5.26
C MET A 116 0.31 9.76 6.26
N THR A 117 1.59 9.48 6.52
CA THR A 117 2.06 8.47 7.47
C THR A 117 3.17 9.05 8.34
N PRO A 118 2.84 9.82 9.37
CA PRO A 118 3.82 10.30 10.33
C PRO A 118 4.36 9.13 11.16
N GLU A 119 5.66 9.18 11.48
CA GLU A 119 6.24 8.27 12.46
C GLU A 119 5.74 8.67 13.85
N MET A 120 5.34 7.67 14.67
CA MET A 120 4.80 7.88 16.00
C MET A 120 5.81 7.42 17.04
N ALA A 121 5.84 8.09 18.18
CA ALA A 121 6.67 7.75 19.34
C ALA A 121 5.81 7.69 20.60
N LYS A 122 6.04 6.69 21.46
CA LYS A 122 5.44 6.64 22.79
C LYS A 122 6.27 7.43 23.78
N VAL A 123 5.68 8.43 24.40
CA VAL A 123 6.34 9.32 25.37
C VAL A 123 5.62 9.31 26.70
N ILE A 124 6.37 9.58 27.77
CA ILE A 124 5.82 9.81 29.11
C ILE A 124 5.91 11.31 29.38
N ARG A 125 4.75 11.98 29.47
CA ARG A 125 4.61 13.39 29.82
C ARG A 125 3.57 13.56 30.92
N ASP A 126 3.80 14.43 31.88
CA ASP A 126 2.92 14.64 33.04
C ASP A 126 2.45 13.32 33.71
N GLY A 127 3.31 12.29 33.73
CA GLY A 127 3.04 10.98 34.31
C GLY A 127 2.11 10.08 33.49
N LYS A 128 1.76 10.45 32.27
CA LYS A 128 0.93 9.67 31.35
C LYS A 128 1.74 9.23 30.14
N THR A 129 1.55 7.98 29.71
CA THR A 129 2.08 7.51 28.43
C THR A 129 1.11 7.91 27.32
N GLU A 130 1.61 8.59 26.30
CA GLU A 130 0.85 9.02 25.13
C GLU A 130 1.63 8.77 23.84
N GLU A 131 0.93 8.60 22.71
CA GLU A 131 1.56 8.54 21.39
C GLU A 131 1.58 9.94 20.76
N VAL A 132 2.78 10.40 20.41
CA VAL A 132 3.00 11.69 19.74
C VAL A 132 3.67 11.46 18.39
N ILE A 133 3.57 12.45 17.50
CA ILE A 133 4.34 12.43 16.25
C ILE A 133 5.82 12.56 16.60
N ALA A 134 6.67 11.67 16.04
CA ALA A 134 8.11 11.67 16.33
C ALA A 134 8.79 13.02 16.05
N GLU A 135 8.28 13.82 15.10
CA GLU A 135 8.74 15.18 14.83
C GLU A 135 8.52 16.16 16.01
N GLU A 136 7.66 15.83 16.97
CA GLU A 136 7.33 16.68 18.12
C GLU A 136 8.14 16.35 19.38
N LEU A 137 9.07 15.39 19.28
CA LEU A 137 9.99 15.05 20.36
C LEU A 137 10.98 16.19 20.63
N VAL A 138 11.27 16.38 21.90
CA VAL A 138 12.23 17.38 22.37
C VAL A 138 13.28 16.75 23.29
N PRO A 139 14.50 17.29 23.37
CA PRO A 139 15.50 16.82 24.33
C PRO A 139 14.94 16.85 25.76
N GLY A 140 15.06 15.72 26.49
CA GLY A 140 14.51 15.53 27.84
C GLY A 140 13.18 14.74 27.86
N ASP A 141 12.53 14.46 26.72
CA ASP A 141 11.39 13.54 26.70
C ASP A 141 11.81 12.14 27.14
N ILE A 142 10.91 11.45 27.86
CA ILE A 142 11.08 10.04 28.21
C ILE A 142 10.30 9.21 27.18
N ILE A 143 10.99 8.36 26.43
CA ILE A 143 10.38 7.50 25.42
C ILE A 143 10.39 6.03 25.82
N GLU A 144 9.39 5.29 25.37
CA GLU A 144 9.34 3.84 25.48
C GLU A 144 9.84 3.21 24.17
N LEU A 145 10.81 2.31 24.29
CA LEU A 145 11.38 1.54 23.18
C LEU A 145 10.76 0.14 23.18
N GLU A 146 10.14 -0.25 22.06
CA GLU A 146 9.43 -1.53 21.90
C GLU A 146 9.96 -2.28 20.69
N ASP A 147 9.83 -3.61 20.74
CA ASP A 147 10.21 -4.49 19.63
C ASP A 147 9.50 -4.10 18.30
N GLY A 148 10.27 -4.06 17.22
CA GLY A 148 9.78 -3.70 15.88
C GLY A 148 9.59 -2.21 15.62
N LYS A 149 9.91 -1.33 16.60
CA LYS A 149 9.85 0.13 16.46
C LYS A 149 11.22 0.73 16.13
N TYR A 150 11.21 1.86 15.42
CA TYR A 150 12.40 2.68 15.25
C TYR A 150 12.67 3.49 16.51
N VAL A 151 13.94 3.74 16.75
CA VAL A 151 14.39 4.75 17.72
C VAL A 151 14.17 6.14 17.10
N PRO A 152 13.27 6.97 17.65
CA PRO A 152 12.81 8.19 16.99
C PRO A 152 13.78 9.39 17.12
N ALA A 153 14.75 9.32 18.03
CA ALA A 153 15.75 10.37 18.32
C ALA A 153 16.98 9.74 18.97
N ASP A 154 18.09 10.45 19.10
CA ASP A 154 19.22 9.95 19.87
C ASP A 154 18.90 9.99 21.37
N CYS A 155 19.08 8.85 22.05
CA CYS A 155 18.59 8.64 23.40
C CYS A 155 19.60 7.98 24.32
N ARG A 156 19.55 8.31 25.63
CA ARG A 156 20.25 7.62 26.70
C ARG A 156 19.33 6.61 27.39
N ILE A 157 19.70 5.33 27.39
CA ILE A 157 18.90 4.27 27.99
C ILE A 157 18.87 4.40 29.52
N ILE A 158 17.67 4.33 30.12
CA ILE A 158 17.42 4.37 31.54
C ILE A 158 16.87 3.04 32.08
N GLU A 159 16.12 2.30 31.29
CA GLU A 159 15.66 0.94 31.61
C GLU A 159 15.87 0.05 30.39
N SER A 160 16.32 -1.19 30.61
CA SER A 160 16.54 -2.18 29.57
C SER A 160 16.10 -3.57 30.05
N PHE A 161 15.21 -4.20 29.32
CA PHE A 161 14.74 -5.58 29.52
C PHE A 161 14.99 -6.39 28.26
N ASN A 162 16.15 -7.08 28.21
CA ASN A 162 16.63 -7.81 27.03
C ASN A 162 16.61 -6.97 25.75
N LEU A 163 16.79 -5.67 25.85
CA LEU A 163 16.72 -4.72 24.75
C LEU A 163 17.89 -4.91 23.80
N LYS A 164 17.61 -5.25 22.53
CA LYS A 164 18.59 -5.36 21.46
C LYS A 164 18.19 -4.43 20.31
N ILE A 165 19.16 -3.66 19.83
CA ILE A 165 18.97 -2.68 18.76
C ILE A 165 19.89 -2.99 17.60
N GLU A 166 19.34 -3.07 16.40
CA GLU A 166 20.11 -3.16 15.15
C GLU A 166 20.54 -1.78 14.71
N GLU A 167 21.83 -1.56 14.63
CA GLU A 167 22.44 -0.26 14.33
C GLU A 167 23.15 -0.23 12.97
N SER A 168 22.78 -1.15 12.08
CA SER A 168 23.39 -1.30 10.74
C SER A 168 23.31 -0.04 9.88
N SER A 169 22.28 0.79 10.08
CA SER A 169 22.13 2.09 9.40
C SER A 169 23.24 3.08 9.71
N LEU A 170 23.90 2.92 10.86
CA LEU A 170 24.97 3.81 11.35
C LEU A 170 26.34 3.14 11.35
N THR A 171 26.40 1.86 11.74
CA THR A 171 27.66 1.12 11.95
C THR A 171 28.01 0.21 10.78
N GLY A 172 27.04 -0.13 9.93
CA GLY A 172 27.19 -1.13 8.87
C GLY A 172 27.13 -2.58 9.37
N GLU A 173 27.05 -2.82 10.69
CA GLU A 173 26.99 -4.16 11.27
C GLU A 173 25.53 -4.59 11.49
N THR A 174 25.18 -5.78 11.01
CA THR A 174 23.80 -6.32 11.07
C THR A 174 23.49 -7.10 12.34
N ILE A 175 24.49 -7.34 13.21
CA ILE A 175 24.27 -8.06 14.47
C ILE A 175 23.67 -7.08 15.50
N PRO A 176 22.48 -7.37 16.06
CA PRO A 176 21.87 -6.50 17.06
C PRO A 176 22.73 -6.36 18.32
N VAL A 177 22.89 -5.13 18.77
CA VAL A 177 23.66 -4.77 19.97
C VAL A 177 22.76 -4.84 21.20
N GLU A 178 23.18 -5.60 22.22
CA GLU A 178 22.49 -5.63 23.50
C GLU A 178 22.73 -4.34 24.28
N LYS A 179 21.65 -3.69 24.71
CA LYS A 179 21.69 -2.38 25.36
C LYS A 179 21.59 -2.47 26.87
N THR A 180 22.33 -1.59 27.56
CA THR A 180 22.39 -1.50 29.02
C THR A 180 22.15 -0.08 29.49
N LYS A 181 21.68 0.07 30.76
CA LYS A 181 21.58 1.35 31.43
C LYS A 181 22.90 1.82 32.06
N GLU A 182 23.92 0.94 32.15
CA GLU A 182 25.15 1.22 32.88
C GLU A 182 26.00 2.34 32.23
N MET A 183 26.71 3.07 33.02
CA MET A 183 27.63 4.16 32.60
C MET A 183 28.90 3.56 31.98
N LEU A 184 29.31 4.07 30.82
CA LEU A 184 30.53 3.66 30.13
C LEU A 184 31.68 4.63 30.49
N LYS A 185 32.72 4.10 31.12
CA LYS A 185 33.82 4.92 31.65
C LYS A 185 34.95 5.25 30.67
N GLN A 186 34.94 4.67 29.47
CA GLN A 186 35.95 4.90 28.43
C GLN A 186 35.65 6.19 27.65
N LYS A 187 36.68 7.01 27.38
CA LYS A 187 36.50 8.30 26.67
C LYS A 187 36.42 8.17 25.14
N ASP A 188 37.15 7.23 24.57
CA ASP A 188 37.19 7.02 23.08
C ASP A 188 36.53 5.68 22.71
N ILE A 189 35.19 5.66 22.77
CA ILE A 189 34.39 4.48 22.40
C ILE A 189 33.86 4.68 20.97
N THR A 190 33.93 3.62 20.15
CA THR A 190 33.35 3.64 18.82
C THR A 190 31.82 3.69 18.90
N LEU A 191 31.16 4.20 17.87
CA LEU A 191 29.69 4.31 17.84
C LEU A 191 29.01 2.95 18.11
N ALA A 192 29.57 1.86 17.55
CA ALA A 192 29.08 0.49 17.73
C ALA A 192 29.16 -0.04 19.17
N ASP A 193 30.07 0.49 19.97
CA ASP A 193 30.29 0.07 21.37
C ASP A 193 29.49 0.89 22.40
N LEU A 194 28.72 1.89 21.95
CA LEU A 194 27.90 2.73 22.83
C LEU A 194 26.64 1.97 23.27
N LYS A 195 26.82 0.94 24.11
CA LYS A 195 25.74 0.05 24.56
C LYS A 195 24.67 0.73 25.42
N ASN A 196 24.93 1.92 25.96
CA ASN A 196 23.96 2.64 26.77
C ASN A 196 23.28 3.82 26.06
N MET A 197 23.49 3.93 24.76
CA MET A 197 22.82 4.88 23.86
C MET A 197 21.99 4.15 22.83
N ALA A 198 20.93 4.79 22.37
CA ALA A 198 20.15 4.37 21.20
C ALA A 198 20.10 5.55 20.22
N PHE A 199 20.20 5.28 18.94
CA PHE A 199 20.38 6.31 17.91
C PHE A 199 19.18 6.38 16.97
N MET A 200 18.85 7.57 16.52
CA MET A 200 17.77 7.82 15.55
C MET A 200 17.92 6.93 14.31
N THR A 201 16.82 6.40 13.81
CA THR A 201 16.70 5.49 12.63
C THR A 201 17.22 4.06 12.84
N THR A 202 17.71 3.71 14.03
CA THR A 202 18.02 2.32 14.39
C THR A 202 16.77 1.56 14.83
N VAL A 203 16.83 0.24 14.86
CA VAL A 203 15.64 -0.63 15.03
C VAL A 203 15.74 -1.44 16.31
N VAL A 204 14.72 -1.40 17.14
CA VAL A 204 14.58 -2.34 18.25
C VAL A 204 14.17 -3.71 17.70
N THR A 205 15.05 -4.70 17.80
CA THR A 205 14.82 -6.06 17.27
C THR A 205 14.38 -7.05 18.34
N HIS A 206 14.56 -6.73 19.61
CA HIS A 206 14.14 -7.60 20.72
C HIS A 206 14.07 -6.85 22.05
N GLY A 207 13.08 -7.19 22.86
CA GLY A 207 12.92 -6.65 24.20
C GLY A 207 12.25 -5.27 24.23
N HIS A 208 12.33 -4.64 25.38
CA HIS A 208 11.78 -3.29 25.59
C HIS A 208 12.60 -2.50 26.60
N GLY A 209 12.43 -1.18 26.61
CA GLY A 209 13.13 -0.31 27.55
C GLY A 209 12.60 1.11 27.55
N LYS A 210 13.19 1.95 28.42
CA LYS A 210 12.92 3.39 28.45
C LYS A 210 14.21 4.16 28.22
N ALA A 211 14.10 5.31 27.58
CA ALA A 211 15.23 6.16 27.28
C ALA A 211 14.87 7.64 27.39
N ILE A 212 15.87 8.49 27.71
CA ILE A 212 15.75 9.94 27.68
C ILE A 212 16.24 10.43 26.32
N VAL A 213 15.45 11.22 25.61
CA VAL A 213 15.87 11.91 24.38
C VAL A 213 16.98 12.91 24.71
N THR A 214 18.14 12.75 24.08
CA THR A 214 19.32 13.60 24.31
C THR A 214 19.52 14.61 23.20
N GLU A 215 19.34 14.19 21.93
CA GLU A 215 19.55 15.03 20.76
C GLU A 215 18.44 14.73 19.73
N THR A 216 18.03 15.78 18.99
CA THR A 216 16.91 15.71 18.02
C THR A 216 17.31 16.29 16.66
N GLY A 217 16.65 15.88 15.58
CA GLY A 217 16.81 16.43 14.25
C GLY A 217 18.25 16.38 13.73
N MET A 218 18.76 17.53 13.33
CA MET A 218 20.10 17.64 12.72
C MET A 218 21.25 17.46 13.72
N ASP A 219 20.98 17.54 15.02
CA ASP A 219 21.99 17.33 16.06
C ASP A 219 22.24 15.86 16.38
N THR A 220 21.33 14.95 15.93
CA THR A 220 21.50 13.50 16.05
C THR A 220 22.67 12.98 15.20
N LYS A 221 23.16 11.77 15.51
CA LYS A 221 24.26 11.16 14.74
C LYS A 221 23.91 11.00 13.27
N ILE A 222 22.70 10.59 12.96
CA ILE A 222 22.22 10.49 11.58
C ILE A 222 22.08 11.88 10.92
N GLY A 223 21.67 12.91 11.67
CA GLY A 223 21.59 14.28 11.21
C GLY A 223 22.96 14.85 10.82
N GLN A 224 23.99 14.54 11.60
CA GLN A 224 25.38 14.92 11.30
C GLN A 224 25.89 14.24 10.01
N ILE A 225 25.55 12.97 9.79
CA ILE A 225 25.87 12.21 8.58
C ILE A 225 25.07 12.73 7.37
N ALA A 226 23.79 13.05 7.55
CA ALA A 226 22.92 13.55 6.49
C ALA A 226 23.45 14.86 5.87
N ASN A 227 24.07 15.73 6.66
CA ASN A 227 24.74 16.94 6.16
C ASN A 227 25.86 16.64 5.16
N MET A 228 26.47 15.44 5.19
CA MET A 228 27.55 15.03 4.30
C MET A 228 27.06 14.38 2.99
N ILE A 229 25.81 13.90 2.93
CA ILE A 229 25.28 13.04 1.84
C ILE A 229 24.30 13.76 0.89
N ILE A 230 24.03 15.06 1.08
CA ILE A 230 22.96 15.81 0.38
C ILE A 230 23.22 15.92 -1.15
N LYS A 231 23.13 14.83 -1.93
CA LYS A 231 23.17 14.89 -3.42
C LYS A 231 22.60 13.67 -4.18
N GLU A 232 21.54 13.05 -3.77
CA GLU A 232 20.90 12.06 -4.67
C GLU A 232 19.49 12.50 -5.04
N GLU A 233 19.28 12.69 -6.36
CA GLU A 233 17.96 12.93 -6.96
C GLU A 233 17.10 11.65 -6.86
N ALA A 234 15.78 11.81 -6.68
CA ALA A 234 14.87 10.67 -6.66
C ALA A 234 14.94 9.89 -7.99
N PRO A 235 15.04 8.55 -7.95
CA PRO A 235 15.16 7.75 -9.16
C PRO A 235 13.91 7.86 -10.04
N GLU A 236 14.10 8.02 -11.34
CA GLU A 236 13.04 8.04 -12.35
C GLU A 236 12.25 6.71 -12.36
N THR A 237 10.96 6.81 -12.63
CA THR A 237 10.09 5.63 -12.79
C THR A 237 10.42 4.86 -14.07
N PRO A 238 10.12 3.53 -14.15
CA PRO A 238 10.32 2.77 -15.39
C PRO A 238 9.60 3.37 -16.60
N ILE A 239 8.40 3.93 -16.43
CA ILE A 239 7.67 4.64 -17.49
C ILE A 239 8.45 5.89 -17.92
N GLN A 240 8.91 6.72 -16.99
CA GLN A 240 9.66 7.93 -17.31
C GLN A 240 10.92 7.61 -18.12
N LYS A 241 11.68 6.57 -17.73
CA LYS A 241 12.86 6.11 -18.50
C LYS A 241 12.50 5.68 -19.92
N LYS A 242 11.45 4.86 -20.07
CA LYS A 242 10.97 4.42 -21.39
C LYS A 242 10.47 5.59 -22.24
N LEU A 243 9.81 6.59 -21.64
CA LEU A 243 9.34 7.77 -22.33
C LEU A 243 10.50 8.68 -22.77
N SER A 244 11.54 8.82 -21.94
CA SER A 244 12.75 9.55 -22.32
C SER A 244 13.43 8.90 -23.54
N GLU A 245 13.53 7.56 -23.56
CA GLU A 245 14.05 6.83 -24.73
C GLU A 245 13.20 7.06 -25.99
N VAL A 246 11.88 7.02 -25.85
CA VAL A 246 10.94 7.29 -26.94
C VAL A 246 11.06 8.72 -27.43
N GLY A 247 11.16 9.70 -26.52
CA GLY A 247 11.38 11.09 -26.85
C GLY A 247 12.68 11.30 -27.68
N LYS A 248 13.76 10.64 -27.30
CA LYS A 248 15.03 10.66 -28.05
C LYS A 248 14.88 10.07 -29.47
N ILE A 249 14.18 8.95 -29.60
CA ILE A 249 13.94 8.32 -30.92
C ILE A 249 13.06 9.24 -31.79
N LEU A 250 11.97 9.78 -31.25
CA LEU A 250 11.09 10.71 -31.96
C LEU A 250 11.84 11.97 -32.39
N GLY A 251 12.66 12.53 -31.50
CA GLY A 251 13.52 13.69 -31.80
C GLY A 251 14.48 13.41 -32.95
N LEU A 252 15.13 12.26 -32.97
CA LEU A 252 16.04 11.86 -34.04
C LEU A 252 15.30 11.67 -35.37
N VAL A 253 14.15 11.04 -35.37
CA VAL A 253 13.28 10.85 -36.55
C VAL A 253 12.83 12.21 -37.07
N CYS A 254 12.42 13.10 -36.19
CA CYS A 254 11.97 14.44 -36.53
C CYS A 254 13.10 15.29 -37.16
N LEU A 255 14.30 15.25 -36.56
CA LEU A 255 15.48 15.90 -37.17
C LEU A 255 15.77 15.36 -38.58
N GLY A 256 15.61 14.05 -38.80
CA GLY A 256 15.71 13.48 -40.14
C GLY A 256 14.66 14.01 -41.11
N ILE A 257 13.40 14.14 -40.68
CA ILE A 257 12.31 14.70 -41.48
C ILE A 257 12.58 16.18 -41.77
N CYS A 258 13.04 16.98 -40.81
CA CYS A 258 13.39 18.38 -40.96
C CYS A 258 14.52 18.58 -42.00
N ALA A 259 15.55 17.73 -41.96
CA ALA A 259 16.62 17.75 -42.95
C ALA A 259 16.08 17.45 -44.37
N VAL A 260 15.17 16.47 -44.51
CA VAL A 260 14.54 16.17 -45.80
C VAL A 260 13.69 17.34 -46.30
N ILE A 261 12.89 17.95 -45.41
CA ILE A 261 12.07 19.12 -45.73
C ILE A 261 12.93 20.29 -46.18
N PHE A 262 14.02 20.56 -45.47
CA PHE A 262 14.97 21.63 -45.82
C PHE A 262 15.57 21.41 -47.22
N ILE A 263 16.02 20.17 -47.50
CA ILE A 263 16.56 19.83 -48.84
C ILE A 263 15.50 20.00 -49.95
N ILE A 264 14.27 19.51 -49.68
CA ILE A 264 13.16 19.66 -50.67
C ILE A 264 12.85 21.11 -50.93
N GLY A 265 12.83 21.96 -49.88
CA GLY A 265 12.61 23.40 -50.04
C GLY A 265 13.65 24.10 -50.90
N ILE A 266 14.93 23.77 -50.66
CA ILE A 266 16.02 24.30 -51.46
C ILE A 266 15.88 23.84 -52.93
N LEU A 267 15.56 22.59 -53.17
CA LEU A 267 15.32 22.04 -54.52
C LEU A 267 14.16 22.74 -55.23
N LYS A 268 13.14 23.15 -54.50
CA LYS A 268 12.00 23.94 -55.00
C LYS A 268 12.29 25.44 -55.11
N LYS A 269 13.50 25.89 -54.82
CA LYS A 269 13.93 27.30 -54.87
C LYS A 269 13.17 28.21 -53.91
N ILE A 270 12.69 27.67 -52.80
CA ILE A 270 12.14 28.43 -51.69
C ILE A 270 13.33 29.09 -50.97
N GLU A 271 13.13 30.25 -50.40
CA GLU A 271 14.20 30.94 -49.69
C GLU A 271 14.80 30.09 -48.57
N PRO A 272 16.13 29.84 -48.51
CA PRO A 272 16.75 28.94 -47.56
C PRO A 272 16.42 29.22 -46.09
N ILE A 273 16.20 30.49 -45.79
CA ILE A 273 15.91 30.98 -44.43
C ILE A 273 14.48 30.64 -44.03
N GLU A 274 13.52 30.87 -44.91
CA GLU A 274 12.11 30.48 -44.66
C GLU A 274 12.02 28.99 -44.46
N MET A 275 12.77 28.18 -45.22
CA MET A 275 12.80 26.75 -45.07
C MET A 275 13.50 26.28 -43.78
N PHE A 276 14.55 26.98 -43.36
CA PHE A 276 15.21 26.72 -42.10
C PHE A 276 14.26 26.99 -40.93
N MET A 277 13.58 28.11 -40.91
CA MET A 277 12.62 28.48 -39.88
C MET A 277 11.43 27.51 -39.84
N THR A 278 10.89 27.10 -40.98
CA THR A 278 9.85 26.09 -41.09
C THR A 278 10.31 24.74 -40.56
N SER A 279 11.52 24.31 -40.91
CA SER A 279 12.10 23.04 -40.45
C SER A 279 12.34 23.02 -38.92
N VAL A 280 12.83 24.13 -38.36
CA VAL A 280 13.03 24.29 -36.92
C VAL A 280 11.67 24.33 -36.19
N GLY A 281 10.71 25.08 -36.72
CA GLY A 281 9.36 25.13 -36.19
C GLY A 281 8.71 23.76 -36.14
N LEU A 282 8.87 22.94 -37.17
CA LEU A 282 8.40 21.56 -37.19
C LEU A 282 9.14 20.66 -36.20
N ALA A 283 10.47 20.82 -36.05
CA ALA A 283 11.26 20.06 -35.09
C ALA A 283 10.75 20.25 -33.69
N VAL A 284 10.37 21.46 -33.32
CA VAL A 284 9.84 21.81 -32.01
C VAL A 284 8.42 21.28 -31.83
N ALA A 285 7.56 21.47 -32.83
CA ALA A 285 6.17 21.00 -32.77
C ALA A 285 6.04 19.48 -32.65
N ALA A 286 6.99 18.73 -33.21
CA ALA A 286 6.91 17.27 -33.29
C ALA A 286 7.26 16.53 -32.01
N ILE A 287 7.75 17.21 -30.97
CA ILE A 287 8.15 16.58 -29.71
C ILE A 287 7.16 16.92 -28.61
N PRO A 288 6.51 15.90 -27.98
CA PRO A 288 5.57 16.15 -26.89
C PRO A 288 6.30 16.50 -25.59
N GLU A 289 6.76 17.74 -25.44
CA GLU A 289 7.55 18.22 -24.29
C GLU A 289 6.81 18.03 -22.96
N GLY A 290 5.48 18.18 -22.94
CA GLY A 290 4.66 18.00 -21.75
C GLY A 290 4.48 16.57 -21.29
N LEU A 291 4.89 15.55 -22.07
CA LEU A 291 4.56 14.15 -21.81
C LEU A 291 5.10 13.61 -20.45
N PRO A 292 6.38 13.82 -20.07
CA PRO A 292 6.88 13.36 -18.76
C PRO A 292 6.15 14.03 -17.59
N ALA A 293 5.87 15.33 -17.69
CA ALA A 293 5.15 16.06 -16.65
C ALA A 293 3.69 15.61 -16.52
N ILE A 294 2.98 15.39 -17.63
CA ILE A 294 1.62 14.88 -17.66
C ILE A 294 1.55 13.51 -17.02
N VAL A 295 2.47 12.59 -17.33
CA VAL A 295 2.54 11.26 -16.71
C VAL A 295 2.77 11.35 -15.20
N THR A 296 3.65 12.24 -14.74
CA THR A 296 3.89 12.46 -13.31
C THR A 296 2.65 12.98 -12.60
N ILE A 297 1.93 13.93 -13.20
CA ILE A 297 0.66 14.45 -12.69
C ILE A 297 -0.39 13.31 -12.61
N MET A 298 -0.49 12.48 -13.63
CA MET A 298 -1.43 11.35 -13.67
C MET A 298 -1.12 10.31 -12.60
N LEU A 299 0.16 9.95 -12.41
CA LEU A 299 0.59 9.07 -11.32
C LEU A 299 0.23 9.67 -9.96
N SER A 300 0.48 10.95 -9.75
CA SER A 300 0.17 11.64 -8.49
C SER A 300 -1.34 11.66 -8.18
N ILE A 301 -2.18 11.94 -9.18
CA ILE A 301 -3.64 11.85 -9.04
C ILE A 301 -4.06 10.41 -8.73
N GLY A 302 -3.45 9.44 -9.41
CA GLY A 302 -3.68 8.02 -9.17
C GLY A 302 -3.37 7.61 -7.74
N VAL A 303 -2.21 7.99 -7.22
CA VAL A 303 -1.80 7.73 -5.83
C VAL A 303 -2.76 8.38 -4.84
N THR A 304 -3.21 9.61 -5.11
CA THR A 304 -4.23 10.27 -4.26
C THR A 304 -5.55 9.49 -4.23
N LYS A 305 -5.97 8.89 -5.35
CA LYS A 305 -7.15 8.02 -5.41
C LYS A 305 -6.93 6.72 -4.61
N MET A 306 -5.74 6.13 -4.69
CA MET A 306 -5.37 4.93 -3.94
C MET A 306 -5.35 5.19 -2.44
N ALA A 307 -4.80 6.33 -2.00
CA ALA A 307 -4.78 6.73 -0.59
C ALA A 307 -6.20 6.87 -0.01
N LYS A 308 -7.15 7.45 -0.77
CA LYS A 308 -8.57 7.51 -0.39
C LYS A 308 -9.23 6.13 -0.25
N LYS A 309 -8.61 5.08 -0.80
CA LYS A 309 -9.03 3.67 -0.72
C LYS A 309 -8.10 2.86 0.19
N ASN A 310 -7.58 3.47 1.24
CA ASN A 310 -6.73 2.85 2.27
C ASN A 310 -5.40 2.27 1.77
N SER A 311 -4.91 2.70 0.60
CA SER A 311 -3.64 2.24 0.03
C SER A 311 -2.68 3.41 -0.11
N ILE A 312 -1.75 3.58 0.82
CA ILE A 312 -0.75 4.66 0.79
C ILE A 312 0.47 4.17 0.02
N ILE A 313 0.76 4.81 -1.10
CA ILE A 313 1.93 4.53 -1.94
C ILE A 313 3.09 5.41 -1.48
N ARG A 314 4.22 4.81 -1.16
CA ARG A 314 5.44 5.51 -0.73
C ARG A 314 6.38 5.87 -1.89
N ARG A 315 6.36 5.07 -2.96
CA ARG A 315 7.20 5.27 -4.15
C ARG A 315 6.33 5.23 -5.41
N LEU A 316 6.41 6.28 -6.25
CA LEU A 316 5.60 6.37 -7.47
C LEU A 316 5.74 5.17 -8.43
N PRO A 317 6.95 4.57 -8.62
CA PRO A 317 7.09 3.38 -9.46
C PRO A 317 6.23 2.19 -9.04
N ALA A 318 5.89 2.08 -7.75
CA ALA A 318 5.07 0.99 -7.24
C ALA A 318 3.66 0.93 -7.86
N VAL A 319 3.09 2.07 -8.27
CA VAL A 319 1.77 2.12 -8.92
C VAL A 319 1.75 1.32 -10.23
N GLU A 320 2.76 1.53 -11.06
CA GLU A 320 2.90 0.81 -12.34
C GLU A 320 3.14 -0.68 -12.12
N THR A 321 4.07 -1.00 -11.21
CA THR A 321 4.46 -2.37 -10.91
C THR A 321 3.29 -3.13 -10.31
N LEU A 322 2.51 -2.51 -9.42
CA LEU A 322 1.32 -3.10 -8.81
C LEU A 322 0.27 -3.52 -9.86
N GLY A 323 0.00 -2.66 -10.84
CA GLY A 323 -0.91 -2.98 -11.95
C GLY A 323 -0.45 -4.17 -12.81
N SER A 324 0.85 -4.47 -12.83
CA SER A 324 1.45 -5.60 -13.56
C SER A 324 1.72 -6.83 -12.69
N SER A 325 1.37 -6.80 -11.40
CA SER A 325 1.57 -7.94 -10.49
C SER A 325 0.91 -9.20 -11.01
N SER A 326 1.68 -10.30 -11.03
CA SER A 326 1.25 -11.62 -11.49
C SER A 326 1.21 -12.65 -10.36
N VAL A 327 1.90 -12.37 -9.24
CA VAL A 327 1.90 -13.18 -8.03
C VAL A 327 1.75 -12.26 -6.82
N ILE A 328 0.87 -12.63 -5.90
CA ILE A 328 0.74 -11.98 -4.59
C ILE A 328 1.09 -13.02 -3.53
N CYS A 329 2.25 -12.86 -2.89
CA CYS A 329 2.69 -13.62 -1.73
C CYS A 329 2.17 -12.92 -0.49
N SER A 330 1.20 -13.53 0.19
CA SER A 330 0.57 -12.94 1.36
C SER A 330 0.93 -13.69 2.63
N ASP A 331 1.33 -12.97 3.67
CA ASP A 331 1.33 -13.53 5.01
C ASP A 331 -0.12 -13.87 5.41
N LYS A 332 -0.29 -14.90 6.22
CA LYS A 332 -1.60 -15.34 6.70
C LYS A 332 -2.14 -14.39 7.76
N THR A 333 -1.33 -14.20 8.84
CA THR A 333 -1.78 -13.53 10.06
C THR A 333 -1.91 -12.03 9.85
N GLY A 334 -3.02 -11.45 10.28
CA GLY A 334 -3.25 -10.02 10.18
C GLY A 334 -3.58 -9.49 8.78
N THR A 335 -3.27 -10.25 7.70
CA THR A 335 -3.55 -9.88 6.30
C THR A 335 -4.73 -10.64 5.72
N LEU A 336 -4.64 -11.96 5.65
CA LEU A 336 -5.71 -12.85 5.18
C LEU A 336 -6.71 -13.16 6.28
N THR A 337 -6.25 -13.15 7.54
CA THR A 337 -7.05 -13.39 8.74
C THR A 337 -7.15 -12.14 9.60
N GLN A 338 -8.06 -12.17 10.57
CA GLN A 338 -8.38 -11.01 11.43
C GLN A 338 -7.30 -10.71 12.49
N ASN A 339 -6.34 -11.60 12.71
CA ASN A 339 -5.39 -11.58 13.83
C ASN A 339 -6.11 -11.56 15.19
N LYS A 340 -7.28 -12.20 15.26
CA LYS A 340 -8.13 -12.28 16.44
C LYS A 340 -8.58 -13.72 16.62
N MET A 341 -8.08 -14.40 17.64
CA MET A 341 -8.56 -15.74 17.97
C MET A 341 -10.05 -15.67 18.34
N THR A 342 -10.84 -16.57 17.76
CA THR A 342 -12.29 -16.64 17.96
C THR A 342 -12.70 -18.08 18.24
N VAL A 343 -13.53 -18.30 19.27
CA VAL A 343 -14.12 -19.61 19.54
C VAL A 343 -15.20 -19.88 18.51
N VAL A 344 -15.01 -20.93 17.71
CA VAL A 344 -15.94 -21.29 16.62
C VAL A 344 -16.66 -22.63 16.85
N LYS A 345 -16.13 -23.46 17.75
CA LYS A 345 -16.74 -24.76 18.05
C LYS A 345 -16.47 -25.14 19.50
N THR A 346 -17.49 -25.65 20.14
CA THR A 346 -17.42 -26.27 21.49
C THR A 346 -17.85 -27.71 21.41
N PHE A 347 -17.34 -28.56 22.34
CA PHE A 347 -17.79 -29.91 22.53
C PHE A 347 -17.99 -30.15 24.03
N SER A 348 -19.24 -30.00 24.49
CA SER A 348 -19.65 -30.15 25.88
C SER A 348 -21.15 -30.42 25.95
N ASP A 349 -21.60 -31.11 26.95
CA ASP A 349 -23.03 -31.26 27.24
C ASP A 349 -23.63 -29.98 27.88
N ASN A 350 -22.79 -29.12 28.46
CA ASN A 350 -23.18 -27.83 29.01
C ASN A 350 -22.20 -26.73 28.58
N GLU A 351 -22.48 -26.10 27.46
CA GLU A 351 -21.61 -25.07 26.86
C GLU A 351 -21.47 -23.85 27.78
N LYS A 352 -22.55 -23.43 28.43
CA LYS A 352 -22.51 -22.29 29.34
C LYS A 352 -21.56 -22.51 30.50
N PHE A 353 -21.64 -23.70 31.13
CA PHE A 353 -20.73 -24.04 32.21
C PHE A 353 -19.28 -24.21 31.75
N LEU A 354 -19.07 -24.75 30.53
CA LEU A 354 -17.74 -24.80 29.90
C LEU A 354 -17.14 -23.42 29.75
N LEU A 355 -17.90 -22.42 29.24
CA LEU A 355 -17.43 -21.06 29.05
C LEU A 355 -17.23 -20.30 30.36
N GLU A 356 -18.07 -20.51 31.37
CA GLU A 356 -17.88 -19.98 32.71
C GLU A 356 -16.54 -20.42 33.30
N LEU A 357 -16.27 -21.73 33.34
CA LEU A 357 -15.00 -22.28 33.86
C LEU A 357 -13.80 -21.86 33.00
N GLY A 358 -13.97 -21.91 31.67
CA GLY A 358 -12.93 -21.48 30.71
C GLY A 358 -12.52 -20.03 30.89
N SER A 359 -13.49 -19.10 31.08
CA SER A 359 -13.21 -17.70 31.30
C SER A 359 -12.57 -17.38 32.64
N MET A 360 -12.94 -18.13 33.68
CA MET A 360 -12.35 -17.99 35.01
C MET A 360 -10.89 -18.45 35.09
N CYS A 361 -10.50 -19.43 34.28
CA CYS A 361 -9.12 -19.91 34.18
C CYS A 361 -8.34 -19.11 33.12
N THR A 362 -8.33 -17.77 33.20
CA THR A 362 -7.61 -16.85 32.33
C THR A 362 -7.03 -15.67 33.12
N ASP A 363 -6.01 -15.01 32.54
CA ASP A 363 -5.40 -13.79 33.11
C ASP A 363 -5.95 -12.50 32.44
N CYS A 364 -6.94 -12.64 31.58
CA CYS A 364 -7.59 -11.48 30.94
C CYS A 364 -8.26 -10.54 31.95
N LEU A 365 -8.10 -9.25 31.73
CA LEU A 365 -8.76 -8.17 32.43
C LEU A 365 -9.98 -7.70 31.64
N ILE A 366 -11.06 -7.32 32.37
CA ILE A 366 -12.22 -6.68 31.75
C ILE A 366 -12.31 -5.25 32.31
N GLN A 367 -12.30 -4.27 31.41
CA GLN A 367 -12.51 -2.85 31.69
C GLN A 367 -13.83 -2.40 31.04
N GLU A 368 -14.46 -1.42 31.63
CA GLU A 368 -15.73 -0.90 31.13
C GLU A 368 -15.47 0.45 30.42
N GLU A 369 -15.62 0.49 29.10
CA GLU A 369 -15.51 1.72 28.32
C GLU A 369 -16.88 2.08 27.75
N ASN A 370 -17.39 3.26 28.10
CA ASN A 370 -18.72 3.74 27.67
C ASN A 370 -19.87 2.76 27.95
N GLY A 371 -19.82 2.02 29.06
CA GLY A 371 -20.84 1.03 29.43
C GLY A 371 -20.73 -0.32 28.70
N ILE A 372 -19.67 -0.55 27.91
CA ILE A 372 -19.43 -1.79 27.18
C ILE A 372 -18.22 -2.49 27.83
N PRO A 373 -18.35 -3.77 28.23
CA PRO A 373 -17.22 -4.52 28.77
C PRO A 373 -16.23 -4.88 27.65
N ILE A 374 -15.00 -4.42 27.76
CA ILE A 374 -13.89 -4.74 26.87
C ILE A 374 -12.88 -5.59 27.61
N ALA A 375 -12.57 -6.76 27.07
CA ALA A 375 -11.57 -7.66 27.60
C ALA A 375 -10.21 -7.41 26.95
N THR A 376 -9.14 -7.45 27.77
CA THR A 376 -7.74 -7.35 27.34
C THR A 376 -6.94 -8.51 27.92
N GLY A 377 -6.00 -9.07 27.16
CA GLY A 377 -5.20 -10.21 27.57
C GLY A 377 -4.58 -10.99 26.41
N GLU A 378 -4.02 -12.16 26.67
CA GLU A 378 -3.42 -13.03 25.65
C GLU A 378 -4.52 -13.56 24.69
N ALA A 379 -4.21 -13.61 23.38
CA ALA A 379 -5.18 -13.84 22.31
C ALA A 379 -6.02 -15.13 22.49
N THR A 380 -5.43 -16.21 22.96
CA THR A 380 -6.10 -17.50 23.18
C THR A 380 -7.10 -17.43 24.34
N GLU A 381 -6.73 -16.76 25.41
CA GLU A 381 -7.58 -16.53 26.58
C GLU A 381 -8.69 -15.54 26.29
N LEU A 382 -8.33 -14.46 25.56
CA LEU A 382 -9.24 -13.42 25.13
C LEU A 382 -10.38 -13.99 24.27
N ALA A 383 -10.09 -14.98 23.42
CA ALA A 383 -11.11 -15.68 22.63
C ALA A 383 -12.19 -16.31 23.49
N ILE A 384 -11.79 -16.97 24.60
CA ILE A 384 -12.72 -17.62 25.54
C ILE A 384 -13.55 -16.57 26.27
N VAL A 385 -12.91 -15.51 26.77
CA VAL A 385 -13.57 -14.43 27.53
C VAL A 385 -14.55 -13.67 26.64
N ASN A 386 -14.19 -13.34 25.40
CA ASN A 386 -15.08 -12.69 24.45
C ASN A 386 -16.30 -13.59 24.13
N LYS A 387 -16.10 -14.88 23.85
CA LYS A 387 -17.23 -15.81 23.63
C LYS A 387 -18.12 -15.92 24.86
N ALA A 388 -17.57 -15.88 26.07
CA ALA A 388 -18.34 -15.86 27.31
C ALA A 388 -19.17 -14.55 27.42
N LEU A 389 -18.59 -13.40 27.10
CA LEU A 389 -19.29 -12.10 27.08
C LEU A 389 -20.45 -12.11 26.06
N ASP A 390 -20.24 -12.65 24.85
CA ASP A 390 -21.27 -12.80 23.82
C ASP A 390 -22.47 -13.65 24.31
N GLU A 391 -22.22 -14.64 25.21
CA GLU A 391 -23.26 -15.46 25.87
C GLU A 391 -23.77 -14.86 27.19
N ASN A 392 -23.50 -13.56 27.42
CA ASN A 392 -23.88 -12.81 28.63
C ASN A 392 -23.27 -13.41 29.94
N ILE A 393 -22.06 -13.95 29.84
CA ILE A 393 -21.28 -14.47 30.98
C ILE A 393 -20.16 -13.44 31.27
N ASN A 394 -20.34 -12.61 32.31
CA ASN A 394 -19.33 -11.65 32.70
C ASN A 394 -18.37 -12.24 33.74
N LYS A 395 -17.08 -12.32 33.42
CA LYS A 395 -16.02 -12.80 34.30
C LYS A 395 -15.92 -12.02 35.61
N VAL A 396 -16.19 -10.70 35.60
CA VAL A 396 -16.16 -9.87 36.82
C VAL A 396 -17.23 -10.31 37.81
N ASP A 397 -18.43 -10.62 37.33
CA ASP A 397 -19.50 -11.12 38.18
C ASP A 397 -19.23 -12.52 38.72
N LEU A 398 -18.57 -13.36 37.92
CA LEU A 398 -18.12 -14.70 38.37
C LEU A 398 -17.05 -14.55 39.45
N TYR A 399 -16.09 -13.65 39.34
CA TYR A 399 -15.07 -13.38 40.35
C TYR A 399 -15.63 -12.82 41.66
N ARG A 400 -16.71 -12.02 41.60
CA ARG A 400 -17.40 -11.56 42.81
C ARG A 400 -18.04 -12.73 43.58
N LYS A 401 -18.55 -13.75 42.87
CA LYS A 401 -19.18 -14.96 43.46
C LYS A 401 -18.16 -16.01 43.84
N MET A 402 -17.09 -16.15 43.10
CA MET A 402 -16.03 -17.15 43.26
C MET A 402 -14.66 -16.48 43.08
N PRO A 403 -14.16 -15.75 44.11
CA PRO A 403 -12.87 -15.06 43.99
C PRO A 403 -11.73 -16.07 43.82
N ARG A 404 -10.78 -15.74 42.98
CA ARG A 404 -9.53 -16.47 42.77
C ARG A 404 -8.66 -16.29 43.99
N VAL A 405 -8.19 -17.41 44.55
CA VAL A 405 -7.38 -17.43 45.79
C VAL A 405 -5.96 -17.89 45.57
N ASP A 406 -5.71 -18.72 44.53
CA ASP A 406 -4.39 -19.22 44.18
C ASP A 406 -4.37 -19.64 42.70
N GLU A 407 -3.16 -19.85 42.13
CA GLU A 407 -2.97 -20.27 40.74
C GLU A 407 -1.69 -21.05 40.52
N ILE A 408 -1.70 -21.86 39.46
CA ILE A 408 -0.52 -22.40 38.79
C ILE A 408 -0.53 -21.80 37.40
N PRO A 409 0.41 -20.87 37.07
CA PRO A 409 0.48 -20.23 35.77
C PRO A 409 0.66 -21.26 34.64
N PHE A 410 0.42 -20.81 33.40
CA PHE A 410 0.64 -21.65 32.24
C PHE A 410 2.11 -22.05 32.12
N ASP A 411 2.35 -23.35 32.01
CA ASP A 411 3.67 -23.92 31.77
C ASP A 411 3.67 -24.67 30.43
N SER A 412 4.56 -24.22 29.51
CA SER A 412 4.69 -24.80 28.17
C SER A 412 5.18 -26.27 28.17
N SER A 413 5.90 -26.70 29.23
CA SER A 413 6.37 -28.09 29.36
C SER A 413 5.24 -29.04 29.73
N VAL A 414 4.32 -28.58 30.57
CA VAL A 414 3.14 -29.33 31.07
C VAL A 414 1.90 -29.05 30.21
N LYS A 415 1.89 -27.94 29.47
CA LYS A 415 0.79 -27.44 28.59
C LYS A 415 -0.54 -27.25 29.32
N MET A 416 -0.52 -26.83 30.56
CA MET A 416 -1.70 -26.60 31.39
C MET A 416 -1.56 -25.35 32.25
N MET A 417 -2.70 -24.77 32.60
CA MET A 417 -2.86 -23.69 33.59
C MET A 417 -3.95 -24.11 34.57
N THR A 418 -3.80 -23.78 35.86
CA THR A 418 -4.79 -24.07 36.86
C THR A 418 -5.05 -22.87 37.75
N THR A 419 -6.33 -22.61 38.03
CA THR A 419 -6.76 -21.53 38.95
C THR A 419 -7.63 -22.12 40.05
N ILE A 420 -7.53 -21.59 41.27
CA ILE A 420 -8.24 -22.05 42.44
C ILE A 420 -9.14 -20.91 42.92
N HIS A 421 -10.42 -21.21 43.06
CA HIS A 421 -11.45 -20.25 43.41
C HIS A 421 -12.21 -20.68 44.67
N LYS A 422 -12.53 -19.75 45.57
CA LYS A 422 -13.33 -19.99 46.74
C LYS A 422 -14.83 -19.93 46.41
N LEU A 423 -15.59 -20.99 46.66
CA LEU A 423 -17.03 -20.99 46.45
C LEU A 423 -17.72 -20.19 47.57
N GLY A 424 -18.32 -19.05 47.25
CA GLY A 424 -18.92 -18.14 48.23
C GLY A 424 -20.36 -18.48 48.63
N ASP A 425 -21.14 -19.18 47.78
CA ASP A 425 -22.57 -19.45 48.02
C ASP A 425 -22.98 -20.82 47.51
N LYS A 426 -23.71 -21.56 48.35
CA LYS A 426 -24.30 -22.88 48.02
C LYS A 426 -25.34 -22.81 46.90
N SER A 427 -25.97 -21.64 46.66
CA SER A 427 -26.97 -21.45 45.63
C SER A 427 -26.40 -21.55 44.19
N TYR A 428 -25.12 -21.19 43.98
CA TYR A 428 -24.43 -21.33 42.69
C TYR A 428 -24.12 -22.81 42.35
N TYR A 429 -23.83 -23.63 43.36
CA TYR A 429 -23.61 -25.06 43.20
C TYR A 429 -24.87 -25.76 42.70
N ASN A 430 -26.05 -25.44 43.31
CA ASN A 430 -27.32 -26.06 43.00
C ASN A 430 -27.90 -25.66 41.61
N ARG A 431 -27.40 -24.59 40.99
CA ARG A 431 -27.88 -24.13 39.69
C ARG A 431 -27.56 -25.08 38.52
N TYR A 432 -26.50 -25.84 38.63
CA TYR A 432 -26.01 -26.76 37.57
C TYR A 432 -26.13 -28.23 37.89
N PHE A 433 -26.44 -28.58 39.15
CA PHE A 433 -26.52 -29.97 39.61
C PHE A 433 -27.90 -30.20 40.23
N ASN A 434 -28.71 -31.04 39.60
CA ASN A 434 -29.99 -31.48 40.19
C ASN A 434 -29.75 -32.29 41.48
N GLU A 435 -30.36 -31.84 42.57
CA GLU A 435 -30.12 -32.21 43.97
C GLU A 435 -30.47 -33.64 44.39
N ASN A 436 -30.36 -34.65 43.60
CA ASN A 436 -30.81 -35.95 44.06
C ASN A 436 -29.77 -36.98 44.43
N ASN A 437 -28.48 -36.65 44.61
CA ASN A 437 -27.54 -37.68 45.11
C ASN A 437 -26.21 -37.16 45.75
N VAL A 438 -26.19 -36.03 46.41
CA VAL A 438 -25.12 -35.74 47.36
C VAL A 438 -25.73 -35.30 48.67
N SER A 439 -25.88 -36.24 49.62
CA SER A 439 -26.27 -35.94 50.99
C SER A 439 -25.18 -35.11 51.66
N LEU A 440 -25.26 -33.80 51.56
CA LEU A 440 -24.60 -32.89 52.49
C LEU A 440 -25.52 -32.77 53.71
N SER A 441 -25.54 -33.82 54.53
CA SER A 441 -26.12 -33.72 55.87
C SER A 441 -25.19 -32.86 56.69
N ASN A 442 -25.67 -31.72 57.05
CA ASN A 442 -25.52 -30.92 58.26
C ASN A 442 -25.53 -29.44 57.94
N THR A 443 -26.74 -28.86 57.99
CA THR A 443 -26.88 -27.42 58.31
C THR A 443 -26.52 -27.23 59.76
N PRO A 444 -25.58 -26.35 60.13
CA PRO A 444 -25.42 -25.99 61.51
C PRO A 444 -26.60 -25.15 61.94
N ASN A 445 -27.39 -25.62 62.90
CA ASN A 445 -28.33 -24.81 63.67
C ASN A 445 -27.53 -23.83 64.51
N ILE A 446 -27.76 -22.53 64.25
CA ILE A 446 -27.25 -21.49 65.16
C ILE A 446 -28.19 -21.44 66.35
N THR A 447 -27.80 -22.07 67.41
CA THR A 447 -28.44 -21.89 68.74
C THR A 447 -27.72 -20.72 69.41
N TYR A 448 -28.48 -19.71 69.77
CA TYR A 448 -27.98 -18.62 70.60
C TYR A 448 -28.13 -19.13 72.09
N ASP A 449 -27.02 -19.35 72.76
CA ASP A 449 -26.97 -19.60 74.18
C ASP A 449 -26.75 -18.29 74.93
N ASN A 450 -27.74 -17.74 75.59
CA ASN A 450 -27.67 -16.54 76.39
C ASN A 450 -27.16 -16.88 77.79
N ASN A 451 -25.84 -16.88 77.99
CA ASN A 451 -25.29 -16.97 79.37
C ASN A 451 -24.84 -15.60 79.84
N TYR A 452 -25.43 -15.15 80.93
CA TYR A 452 -25.04 -13.91 81.62
C TYR A 452 -23.95 -14.28 82.70
N ILE A 453 -22.78 -13.69 82.59
CA ILE A 453 -21.77 -13.72 83.66
C ILE A 453 -21.47 -12.26 84.01
N ASN A 454 -21.70 -11.93 85.29
CA ASN A 454 -21.42 -10.61 85.97
C ASN A 454 -22.12 -9.37 85.28
N GLY A 455 -23.38 -9.52 84.83
CA GLY A 455 -24.19 -8.36 84.40
C GLY A 455 -23.86 -7.79 83.10
N GLN A 456 -22.90 -8.36 82.32
CA GLN A 456 -22.62 -8.03 80.95
C GLN A 456 -22.88 -9.23 80.02
N GLN A 457 -23.60 -8.98 78.93
CA GLN A 457 -23.93 -9.95 77.92
C GLN A 457 -22.68 -10.29 77.11
N VAL A 458 -22.09 -11.46 77.35
CA VAL A 458 -20.95 -11.96 76.58
C VAL A 458 -21.49 -12.87 75.47
N ILE A 459 -21.55 -12.34 74.26
CA ILE A 459 -21.89 -13.13 73.09
C ILE A 459 -20.66 -13.96 72.72
N GLN A 460 -20.59 -15.21 73.22
CA GLN A 460 -19.64 -16.17 72.65
C GLN A 460 -20.22 -16.71 71.34
N THR A 461 -19.79 -16.21 70.23
CA THR A 461 -20.01 -16.82 68.93
C THR A 461 -19.08 -18.04 68.83
N ASN A 462 -19.64 -19.23 69.06
CA ASN A 462 -18.99 -20.46 68.59
C ASN A 462 -19.05 -20.50 67.07
N VAL A 463 -18.05 -19.91 66.41
CA VAL A 463 -17.82 -20.06 65.01
C VAL A 463 -17.34 -21.50 64.78
N GLU A 464 -18.26 -22.44 64.54
CA GLU A 464 -17.86 -23.67 63.86
C GLU A 464 -17.15 -23.31 62.57
N LYS A 465 -15.95 -23.81 62.38
CA LYS A 465 -15.14 -23.64 61.18
C LYS A 465 -15.97 -24.03 59.95
N GLN A 466 -16.59 -23.08 59.32
CA GLN A 466 -17.25 -23.26 58.04
C GLN A 466 -16.19 -23.80 57.06
N THR A 467 -16.27 -25.07 56.71
CA THR A 467 -15.38 -25.69 55.73
C THR A 467 -15.67 -25.04 54.37
N SER A 468 -14.83 -24.09 54.00
CA SER A 468 -14.86 -23.46 52.68
C SER A 468 -14.64 -24.53 51.60
N ILE A 469 -15.45 -24.55 50.56
CA ILE A 469 -15.25 -25.41 49.38
C ILE A 469 -14.51 -24.59 48.35
N TYR A 470 -13.54 -25.20 47.70
CA TYR A 470 -12.69 -24.57 46.69
C TYR A 470 -12.85 -25.34 45.38
N ARG A 471 -13.00 -24.58 44.28
CA ARG A 471 -13.05 -25.09 42.93
C ARG A 471 -11.70 -24.91 42.25
N VAL A 472 -11.10 -26.04 41.88
CA VAL A 472 -9.87 -26.08 41.07
C VAL A 472 -10.30 -26.20 39.61
N ILE A 473 -9.92 -25.22 38.76
CA ILE A 473 -10.23 -25.20 37.34
C ILE A 473 -8.92 -25.36 36.59
N THR A 474 -8.84 -26.32 35.70
CA THR A 474 -7.65 -26.58 34.88
C THR A 474 -8.03 -26.51 33.39
N LYS A 475 -7.28 -25.68 32.63
CA LYS A 475 -7.36 -25.68 31.17
C LYS A 475 -6.03 -26.11 30.59
N GLY A 476 -6.04 -26.77 29.43
CA GLY A 476 -4.79 -27.21 28.79
C GLY A 476 -4.99 -27.98 27.51
N ALA A 477 -3.88 -28.56 27.02
CA ALA A 477 -3.89 -29.40 25.83
C ALA A 477 -4.76 -30.65 26.05
N PRO A 478 -5.68 -30.97 25.13
CA PRO A 478 -6.65 -32.07 25.32
C PRO A 478 -5.99 -33.42 25.53
N ASP A 479 -4.91 -33.72 24.84
CA ASP A 479 -4.15 -34.99 24.96
C ASP A 479 -3.56 -35.18 26.34
N VAL A 480 -3.17 -34.11 27.02
CA VAL A 480 -2.61 -34.16 28.38
C VAL A 480 -3.72 -34.14 29.42
N LEU A 481 -4.68 -33.20 29.29
CA LEU A 481 -5.71 -33.03 30.32
C LEU A 481 -6.69 -34.22 30.45
N ILE A 482 -7.05 -34.90 29.35
CA ILE A 482 -7.93 -36.05 29.34
C ILE A 482 -7.34 -37.20 30.16
N GLU A 483 -6.04 -37.38 30.16
CA GLU A 483 -5.39 -38.45 30.93
C GLU A 483 -5.43 -38.19 32.45
N LYS A 484 -5.54 -36.93 32.87
CA LYS A 484 -5.66 -36.50 34.26
C LYS A 484 -7.11 -36.52 34.79
N CYS A 485 -8.09 -36.77 33.89
CA CYS A 485 -9.50 -36.85 34.26
C CYS A 485 -9.93 -38.27 34.57
N SER A 486 -10.45 -38.49 35.77
CA SER A 486 -11.08 -39.76 36.18
C SER A 486 -12.60 -39.78 35.98
N ARG A 487 -13.21 -38.61 35.88
CA ARG A 487 -14.67 -38.41 35.80
C ARG A 487 -15.01 -37.47 34.63
N ILE A 488 -16.27 -37.49 34.23
CA ILE A 488 -16.83 -36.64 33.17
C ILE A 488 -18.22 -36.14 33.61
N LEU A 489 -18.53 -34.90 33.17
CA LEU A 489 -19.85 -34.33 33.34
C LEU A 489 -20.72 -34.68 32.10
N VAL A 490 -21.82 -35.40 32.31
CA VAL A 490 -22.77 -35.82 31.27
C VAL A 490 -24.19 -35.55 31.74
N ASN A 491 -24.95 -34.76 31.00
CA ASN A 491 -26.33 -34.36 31.33
C ASN A 491 -26.48 -33.86 32.79
N GLY A 492 -25.53 -33.01 33.22
CA GLY A 492 -25.50 -32.44 34.57
C GLY A 492 -25.14 -33.43 35.69
N LYS A 493 -24.75 -34.68 35.37
CA LYS A 493 -24.31 -35.68 36.35
C LYS A 493 -22.84 -36.04 36.22
N ILE A 494 -22.14 -36.10 37.33
CA ILE A 494 -20.74 -36.53 37.40
C ILE A 494 -20.69 -38.05 37.43
N GLN A 495 -19.98 -38.66 36.47
CA GLN A 495 -19.80 -40.11 36.38
C GLN A 495 -18.35 -40.49 36.04
N PRO A 496 -17.87 -41.71 36.39
CA PRO A 496 -16.56 -42.16 35.93
C PRO A 496 -16.43 -42.13 34.43
N ILE A 497 -15.29 -41.65 33.90
CA ILE A 497 -15.05 -41.58 32.45
C ILE A 497 -14.72 -43.01 31.94
N THR A 498 -15.44 -43.44 30.92
CA THR A 498 -15.21 -44.76 30.28
C THR A 498 -14.20 -44.62 29.12
N ASN A 499 -13.55 -45.75 28.74
CA ASN A 499 -12.66 -45.77 27.57
C ASN A 499 -13.37 -45.37 26.28
N MET A 500 -14.65 -45.69 26.15
CA MET A 500 -15.46 -45.27 24.99
C MET A 500 -15.61 -43.74 24.94
N GLN A 501 -15.86 -43.10 26.08
CA GLN A 501 -15.97 -41.65 26.18
C GLN A 501 -14.61 -40.98 25.92
N ARG A 502 -13.50 -41.48 26.47
CA ARG A 502 -12.14 -41.00 26.17
C ARG A 502 -11.85 -41.04 24.66
N ASN A 503 -12.16 -42.16 24.02
CA ASN A 503 -11.97 -42.28 22.57
C ASN A 503 -12.84 -41.32 21.77
N LYS A 504 -14.10 -41.08 22.19
CA LYS A 504 -14.98 -40.09 21.57
C LYS A 504 -14.41 -38.68 21.69
N ILE A 505 -13.88 -38.30 22.86
CA ILE A 505 -13.26 -36.97 23.07
C ILE A 505 -11.98 -36.84 22.23
N LYS A 506 -11.13 -37.89 22.21
CA LYS A 506 -9.91 -37.89 21.35
C LYS A 506 -10.24 -37.77 19.87
N GLN A 507 -11.30 -38.46 19.42
CA GLN A 507 -11.77 -38.36 18.03
C GLN A 507 -12.29 -36.99 17.72
N GLU A 508 -13.04 -36.34 18.61
CA GLU A 508 -13.53 -34.99 18.40
C GLU A 508 -12.39 -33.95 18.43
N ASN A 509 -11.41 -34.10 19.34
CA ASN A 509 -10.20 -33.31 19.32
C ASN A 509 -9.47 -33.44 17.97
N PHE A 510 -9.32 -34.66 17.46
CA PHE A 510 -8.71 -34.91 16.14
C PHE A 510 -9.50 -34.26 14.99
N ASN A 511 -10.83 -34.35 15.03
CA ASN A 511 -11.72 -33.71 14.06
C ASN A 511 -11.58 -32.17 14.06
N MET A 512 -11.55 -31.57 15.27
CA MET A 512 -11.34 -30.15 15.44
C MET A 512 -9.96 -29.72 14.94
N ALA A 513 -8.90 -30.47 15.30
CA ALA A 513 -7.53 -30.19 14.86
C ALA A 513 -7.38 -30.31 13.32
N ASN A 514 -8.04 -31.27 12.67
CA ASN A 514 -8.05 -31.43 11.22
C ASN A 514 -8.76 -30.25 10.50
N ASN A 515 -9.68 -29.58 11.19
CA ASN A 515 -10.32 -28.34 10.73
C ASN A 515 -9.54 -27.09 11.15
N ALA A 516 -8.26 -27.24 11.46
CA ALA A 516 -7.34 -26.15 11.84
C ALA A 516 -7.69 -25.42 13.14
N LEU A 517 -8.54 -25.99 13.98
CA LEU A 517 -8.87 -25.39 15.26
C LEU A 517 -7.74 -25.63 16.28
N ARG A 518 -7.37 -24.61 17.01
CA ARG A 518 -6.61 -24.70 18.24
C ARG A 518 -7.58 -25.17 19.32
N VAL A 519 -7.34 -26.33 19.90
CA VAL A 519 -8.27 -26.95 20.86
C VAL A 519 -7.70 -26.86 22.27
N LEU A 520 -8.50 -26.38 23.21
CA LEU A 520 -8.24 -26.44 24.64
C LEU A 520 -9.30 -27.31 25.32
N ALA A 521 -8.88 -28.12 26.26
CA ALA A 521 -9.77 -28.83 27.16
C ALA A 521 -9.91 -28.07 28.48
N VAL A 522 -11.10 -28.16 29.09
CA VAL A 522 -11.40 -27.61 30.42
C VAL A 522 -11.91 -28.72 31.32
N ALA A 523 -11.35 -28.78 32.52
CA ALA A 523 -11.75 -29.69 33.56
C ALA A 523 -11.76 -28.98 34.92
N TYR A 524 -12.45 -29.54 35.90
CA TYR A 524 -12.48 -29.00 37.26
C TYR A 524 -12.57 -30.10 38.32
N LYS A 525 -12.36 -29.72 39.59
CA LYS A 525 -12.72 -30.50 40.77
C LYS A 525 -13.06 -29.59 41.94
N ASP A 526 -13.86 -30.06 42.90
CA ASP A 526 -14.21 -29.35 44.12
C ASP A 526 -13.57 -30.03 45.34
N GLU A 527 -12.85 -29.26 46.17
CA GLU A 527 -12.09 -29.73 47.31
C GLU A 527 -12.40 -28.94 48.58
N LYS A 528 -12.40 -29.64 49.79
CA LYS A 528 -12.66 -29.03 51.09
C LYS A 528 -11.41 -28.43 51.76
N LYS A 529 -10.21 -28.71 51.29
CA LYS A 529 -8.93 -28.18 51.79
C LYS A 529 -8.05 -27.72 50.64
N ILE A 530 -7.45 -26.55 50.78
CA ILE A 530 -6.40 -26.10 49.88
C ILE A 530 -5.05 -26.47 50.46
N PHE A 531 -4.15 -26.99 49.64
CA PHE A 531 -2.71 -26.90 49.91
C PHE A 531 -2.22 -25.54 49.42
N SER A 532 -2.25 -24.49 50.28
CA SER A 532 -1.82 -23.15 49.85
C SER A 532 -0.34 -23.13 49.54
N THR A 533 0.02 -22.55 48.40
CA THR A 533 1.40 -22.31 47.99
C THR A 533 2.14 -21.39 48.97
N SER A 534 1.40 -20.51 49.67
CA SER A 534 1.96 -19.54 50.60
C SER A 534 2.41 -20.12 51.96
N GLU A 535 1.80 -21.24 52.45
CA GLU A 535 2.26 -21.88 53.69
C GLU A 535 3.52 -22.73 53.50
N SER A 536 3.78 -23.19 52.26
CA SER A 536 4.95 -24.01 51.93
C SER A 536 6.25 -23.17 51.74
N ILE A 537 6.16 -21.87 51.50
CA ILE A 537 7.32 -21.01 51.31
C ILE A 537 7.97 -20.62 52.68
N LYS A 538 7.25 -20.81 53.79
CA LYS A 538 7.79 -20.55 55.16
C LYS A 538 8.50 -21.77 55.79
N ILE A 539 8.42 -22.93 55.18
CA ILE A 539 9.11 -24.13 55.66
C ILE A 539 10.04 -24.60 54.52
N GLU A 540 11.33 -24.37 54.70
CA GLU A 540 12.46 -24.90 53.94
C GLU A 540 12.80 -24.19 52.61
N ALA A 541 13.64 -23.17 52.70
CA ALA A 541 14.37 -22.63 51.57
C ALA A 541 15.44 -23.61 50.97
N ASN A 542 15.38 -24.87 51.22
CA ASN A 542 16.45 -25.82 50.89
C ASN A 542 16.02 -27.23 50.46
N THR A 543 14.85 -27.52 49.84
CA THR A 543 14.63 -28.85 49.24
C THR A 543 13.78 -28.82 47.97
N ASN A 544 14.49 -29.03 46.86
CA ASN A 544 14.18 -29.78 45.63
C ASN A 544 12.90 -29.48 44.83
N GLN A 545 13.18 -29.14 43.56
CA GLN A 545 12.24 -29.11 42.40
C GLN A 545 11.25 -30.30 42.34
N GLU A 546 11.65 -31.49 42.85
CA GLU A 546 10.79 -32.68 42.90
C GLU A 546 9.54 -32.56 43.80
N HIS A 547 9.61 -31.79 44.90
CA HIS A 547 8.44 -31.59 45.77
C HIS A 547 7.42 -30.63 45.19
N SER A 548 7.85 -29.62 44.44
CA SER A 548 6.95 -28.71 43.72
C SER A 548 6.18 -29.43 42.61
N GLN A 549 6.84 -30.32 41.89
CA GLN A 549 6.27 -31.10 40.80
C GLN A 549 5.27 -32.14 41.28
N ARG A 550 5.54 -32.82 42.38
CA ARG A 550 4.60 -33.75 43.04
C ARG A 550 3.32 -33.06 43.53
N LYS A 551 3.44 -31.82 44.01
CA LYS A 551 2.30 -31.01 44.47
C LYS A 551 1.41 -30.57 43.31
N GLN A 552 2.01 -30.14 42.18
CA GLN A 552 1.29 -29.85 40.95
C GLN A 552 0.55 -31.06 40.37
N ASP A 553 1.16 -32.23 40.46
CA ASP A 553 0.54 -33.49 40.00
C ASP A 553 -0.66 -33.91 40.86
N LEU A 554 -0.62 -33.70 42.19
CA LEU A 554 -1.74 -33.93 43.08
C LEU A 554 -2.90 -32.94 42.84
N ILE A 555 -2.61 -31.68 42.61
CA ILE A 555 -3.64 -30.68 42.31
C ILE A 555 -4.34 -31.00 40.99
N ASN A 556 -3.60 -31.42 39.97
CA ASN A 556 -4.08 -31.72 38.61
C ASN A 556 -4.50 -33.19 38.40
N SER A 557 -4.69 -34.00 39.45
CA SER A 557 -5.22 -35.37 39.34
C SER A 557 -6.70 -35.43 39.72
N ASP A 558 -7.38 -36.48 39.29
CA ASP A 558 -8.78 -36.77 39.60
C ASP A 558 -9.78 -35.68 39.16
N LEU A 559 -9.52 -35.08 38.00
CA LEU A 559 -10.34 -34.02 37.45
C LEU A 559 -11.62 -34.57 36.80
N ILE A 560 -12.62 -33.67 36.70
CA ILE A 560 -13.90 -33.89 36.03
C ILE A 560 -13.82 -33.20 34.69
N PHE A 561 -13.84 -33.94 33.58
CA PHE A 561 -13.84 -33.39 32.26
C PHE A 561 -15.14 -32.66 31.93
N VAL A 562 -15.09 -31.41 31.41
CA VAL A 562 -16.25 -30.59 31.07
C VAL A 562 -16.44 -30.48 29.56
N GLY A 563 -15.37 -30.24 28.82
CA GLY A 563 -15.48 -30.09 27.37
C GLY A 563 -14.21 -29.60 26.68
N LEU A 564 -14.34 -29.44 25.33
CA LEU A 564 -13.33 -28.89 24.45
C LEU A 564 -13.80 -27.55 23.90
N ILE A 565 -12.88 -26.61 23.76
CA ILE A 565 -13.08 -25.32 23.16
C ILE A 565 -12.15 -25.25 21.92
N GLY A 566 -12.74 -25.18 20.72
CA GLY A 566 -12.03 -25.06 19.46
C GLY A 566 -12.08 -23.61 18.94
N MET A 567 -10.93 -23.04 18.69
CA MET A 567 -10.77 -21.65 18.27
C MET A 567 -9.85 -21.53 17.05
N ILE A 568 -10.05 -20.49 16.25
CA ILE A 568 -9.27 -20.18 15.06
C ILE A 568 -9.16 -18.68 14.91
N ASP A 569 -8.13 -18.21 14.22
CA ASP A 569 -8.08 -16.86 13.65
C ASP A 569 -8.81 -16.88 12.30
N PRO A 570 -10.05 -16.37 12.19
CA PRO A 570 -10.88 -16.54 11.01
C PRO A 570 -10.40 -15.66 9.85
N PRO A 571 -10.68 -16.04 8.59
CA PRO A 571 -10.45 -15.18 7.44
C PRO A 571 -11.18 -13.83 7.60
N ARG A 572 -10.59 -12.78 7.06
CA ARG A 572 -11.27 -11.46 6.97
C ARG A 572 -12.41 -11.54 5.96
N GLU A 573 -13.43 -10.72 6.20
CA GLU A 573 -14.56 -10.58 5.28
C GLU A 573 -14.10 -10.11 3.89
N GLY A 574 -14.66 -10.71 2.83
CA GLY A 574 -14.34 -10.38 1.43
C GLY A 574 -13.04 -10.98 0.88
N VAL A 575 -12.20 -11.64 1.69
CA VAL A 575 -10.92 -12.22 1.21
C VAL A 575 -11.15 -13.32 0.19
N LYS A 576 -12.15 -14.17 0.38
CA LYS A 576 -12.49 -15.24 -0.56
C LYS A 576 -12.85 -14.70 -1.94
N GLU A 577 -13.67 -13.66 -2.00
CA GLU A 577 -14.07 -12.96 -3.22
C GLU A 577 -12.87 -12.24 -3.87
N ALA A 578 -12.00 -11.67 -3.06
CA ALA A 578 -10.77 -11.03 -3.52
C ALA A 578 -9.81 -12.05 -4.16
N VAL A 579 -9.61 -13.21 -3.55
CA VAL A 579 -8.81 -14.31 -4.12
C VAL A 579 -9.41 -14.82 -5.44
N GLN A 580 -10.73 -14.94 -5.53
CA GLN A 580 -11.41 -15.30 -6.76
C GLN A 580 -11.21 -14.25 -7.86
N THR A 581 -11.23 -12.96 -7.49
CA THR A 581 -10.96 -11.85 -8.41
C THR A 581 -9.52 -11.89 -8.91
N CYS A 582 -8.53 -12.15 -8.03
CA CYS A 582 -7.14 -12.40 -8.43
C CYS A 582 -7.05 -13.54 -9.45
N LYS A 583 -7.71 -14.65 -9.20
CA LYS A 583 -7.72 -15.80 -10.12
C LYS A 583 -8.28 -15.47 -11.49
N LYS A 584 -9.40 -14.72 -11.56
CA LYS A 584 -9.97 -14.22 -12.83
C LYS A 584 -9.01 -13.27 -13.53
N ALA A 585 -8.31 -12.43 -12.75
CA ALA A 585 -7.32 -11.49 -13.25
C ALA A 585 -5.99 -12.15 -13.67
N GLY A 586 -5.86 -13.48 -13.55
CA GLY A 586 -4.65 -14.22 -13.88
C GLY A 586 -3.52 -14.03 -12.86
N ILE A 587 -3.83 -13.61 -11.63
CA ILE A 587 -2.90 -13.39 -10.53
C ILE A 587 -2.90 -14.61 -9.62
N LYS A 588 -1.73 -15.22 -9.41
CA LYS A 588 -1.56 -16.34 -8.46
C LYS A 588 -1.43 -15.79 -7.05
N THR A 589 -2.33 -16.16 -6.16
CA THR A 589 -2.20 -15.87 -4.73
C THR A 589 -1.48 -17.02 -4.03
N VAL A 590 -0.47 -16.70 -3.23
CA VAL A 590 0.37 -17.63 -2.50
C VAL A 590 0.31 -17.28 -1.01
N MET A 591 0.01 -18.25 -0.15
CA MET A 591 0.03 -18.06 1.30
C MET A 591 1.39 -18.45 1.86
N ILE A 592 1.96 -17.58 2.67
CA ILE A 592 3.23 -17.78 3.36
C ILE A 592 2.98 -17.58 4.86
N THR A 593 3.35 -18.55 5.71
CA THR A 593 3.03 -18.46 7.15
C THR A 593 4.01 -19.22 8.04
N GLY A 594 4.15 -18.75 9.29
CA GLY A 594 4.84 -19.47 10.36
C GLY A 594 4.02 -20.63 10.95
N ASP A 595 2.73 -20.72 10.64
CA ASP A 595 1.80 -21.71 11.18
C ASP A 595 2.11 -23.14 10.74
N HIS A 596 1.46 -24.09 11.45
CA HIS A 596 1.51 -25.51 11.09
C HIS A 596 0.83 -25.75 9.73
N ILE A 597 1.39 -26.67 8.94
CA ILE A 597 0.92 -26.94 7.58
C ILE A 597 -0.56 -27.36 7.50
N ALA A 598 -1.09 -28.06 8.51
CA ALA A 598 -2.51 -28.44 8.54
C ALA A 598 -3.42 -27.22 8.65
N THR A 599 -3.08 -26.27 9.54
CA THR A 599 -3.80 -24.99 9.70
C THR A 599 -3.73 -24.16 8.43
N ALA A 600 -2.54 -24.01 7.85
CA ALA A 600 -2.36 -23.29 6.62
C ALA A 600 -3.16 -23.87 5.44
N LYS A 601 -3.17 -25.20 5.29
CA LYS A 601 -3.97 -25.89 4.27
C LYS A 601 -5.47 -25.70 4.43
N ALA A 602 -5.99 -25.75 5.67
CA ALA A 602 -7.42 -25.60 5.93
C ALA A 602 -7.89 -24.18 5.57
N ILE A 603 -7.20 -23.16 6.06
CA ILE A 603 -7.52 -21.76 5.75
C ILE A 603 -7.36 -21.48 4.23
N ALA A 604 -6.27 -21.95 3.61
CA ALA A 604 -6.04 -21.75 2.19
C ALA A 604 -7.11 -22.41 1.30
N LYS A 605 -7.66 -23.56 1.72
CA LYS A 605 -8.81 -24.19 1.05
C LYS A 605 -10.09 -23.38 1.21
N GLU A 606 -10.37 -22.88 2.41
CA GLU A 606 -11.57 -22.11 2.73
C GLU A 606 -11.64 -20.83 1.88
N ILE A 607 -10.53 -20.08 1.78
CA ILE A 607 -10.45 -18.83 0.99
C ILE A 607 -10.15 -19.06 -0.49
N GLY A 608 -9.92 -20.31 -0.93
CA GLY A 608 -9.76 -20.65 -2.34
C GLY A 608 -8.35 -20.45 -2.92
N ILE A 609 -7.32 -20.28 -2.09
CA ILE A 609 -5.91 -20.23 -2.51
C ILE A 609 -5.41 -21.62 -2.91
N LEU A 610 -5.72 -22.66 -2.11
CA LEU A 610 -5.33 -24.03 -2.37
C LEU A 610 -6.42 -24.77 -3.15
N ASN A 611 -6.16 -25.04 -4.43
CA ASN A 611 -7.11 -25.75 -5.29
C ASN A 611 -6.65 -27.20 -5.56
N THR A 612 -7.47 -27.98 -6.25
CA THR A 612 -7.11 -29.34 -6.69
C THR A 612 -5.90 -29.28 -7.62
N GLY A 613 -4.81 -29.95 -7.28
CA GLY A 613 -3.55 -29.94 -8.04
C GLY A 613 -2.50 -28.97 -7.52
N ASP A 614 -2.85 -28.05 -6.59
CA ASP A 614 -1.88 -27.22 -5.89
C ASP A 614 -1.25 -27.97 -4.70
N GLU A 615 0.02 -27.67 -4.42
CA GLU A 615 0.77 -28.29 -3.32
C GLU A 615 1.02 -27.30 -2.17
N ALA A 616 1.22 -27.86 -0.98
CA ALA A 616 1.66 -27.13 0.20
C ALA A 616 2.93 -27.74 0.74
N ILE A 617 3.92 -26.90 1.06
CA ILE A 617 5.26 -27.33 1.49
C ILE A 617 5.65 -26.68 2.83
N THR A 618 6.46 -27.39 3.65
CA THR A 618 7.02 -26.84 4.88
C THR A 618 8.41 -26.24 4.66
N GLY A 619 8.82 -25.30 5.56
CA GLY A 619 10.19 -24.77 5.53
C GLY A 619 11.25 -25.85 5.56
N LYS A 620 11.09 -26.91 6.40
CA LYS A 620 12.02 -28.06 6.46
C LYS A 620 12.13 -28.83 5.14
N ASP A 621 11.06 -28.92 4.37
CA ASP A 621 11.09 -29.58 3.06
C ASP A 621 11.64 -28.63 2.00
N LEU A 622 11.40 -27.34 2.14
CA LEU A 622 11.99 -26.30 1.29
C LEU A 622 13.51 -26.28 1.41
N ASP A 623 14.09 -26.51 2.60
CA ASP A 623 15.54 -26.59 2.81
C ASP A 623 16.20 -27.72 2.01
N LYS A 624 15.45 -28.82 1.76
CA LYS A 624 15.94 -29.97 0.99
C LYS A 624 15.92 -29.74 -0.52
N ILE A 625 15.24 -28.70 -1.00
CA ILE A 625 15.07 -28.41 -2.42
C ILE A 625 16.15 -27.39 -2.84
N SER A 626 16.91 -27.69 -3.91
CA SER A 626 17.85 -26.70 -4.48
C SER A 626 17.10 -25.54 -5.14
N ASP A 627 17.75 -24.37 -5.25
CA ASP A 627 17.14 -23.18 -5.87
C ASP A 627 16.69 -23.44 -7.30
N ILE A 628 17.50 -24.16 -8.09
CA ILE A 628 17.15 -24.52 -9.47
C ILE A 628 15.88 -25.38 -9.53
N SER A 629 15.74 -26.34 -8.60
CA SER A 629 14.56 -27.19 -8.52
C SER A 629 13.33 -26.42 -8.04
N LEU A 630 13.52 -25.50 -7.08
CA LEU A 630 12.45 -24.64 -6.61
C LEU A 630 11.93 -23.73 -7.74
N GLU A 631 12.82 -23.09 -8.50
CA GLU A 631 12.47 -22.24 -9.64
C GLU A 631 11.62 -22.96 -10.70
N LYS A 632 11.96 -24.24 -10.99
CA LYS A 632 11.18 -25.06 -11.93
C LYS A 632 9.79 -25.43 -11.44
N ASN A 633 9.65 -25.68 -10.14
CA ASN A 633 8.44 -26.25 -9.55
C ASN A 633 7.62 -25.23 -8.75
N ILE A 634 8.08 -23.98 -8.60
CA ILE A 634 7.45 -22.96 -7.74
C ILE A 634 5.98 -22.74 -8.07
N LYS A 635 5.60 -22.92 -9.34
CA LYS A 635 4.21 -22.73 -9.82
C LYS A 635 3.22 -23.74 -9.24
N ASN A 636 3.71 -24.90 -8.77
CA ASN A 636 2.88 -25.95 -8.18
C ASN A 636 2.51 -25.62 -6.72
N TYR A 637 3.34 -24.83 -6.05
CA TYR A 637 3.14 -24.49 -4.65
C TYR A 637 2.24 -23.26 -4.48
N SER A 638 1.22 -23.38 -3.64
CA SER A 638 0.32 -22.29 -3.26
C SER A 638 0.38 -21.96 -1.77
N VAL A 639 0.97 -22.83 -0.93
CA VAL A 639 1.07 -22.65 0.51
C VAL A 639 2.45 -23.04 1.02
N PHE A 640 3.08 -22.12 1.74
CA PHE A 640 4.36 -22.32 2.42
C PHE A 640 4.16 -22.16 3.91
N ALA A 641 4.41 -23.22 4.69
CA ALA A 641 4.13 -23.29 6.13
C ALA A 641 5.41 -23.44 6.95
N ARG A 642 5.47 -22.89 8.16
CA ARG A 642 6.64 -22.90 9.07
C ARG A 642 7.91 -22.40 8.39
N VAL A 643 7.80 -21.24 7.70
CA VAL A 643 8.91 -20.62 6.98
C VAL A 643 9.64 -19.60 7.84
N THR A 644 10.96 -19.50 7.61
CA THR A 644 11.83 -18.46 8.20
C THR A 644 11.87 -17.21 7.30
N PRO A 645 12.44 -16.07 7.75
CA PRO A 645 12.65 -14.90 6.92
C PRO A 645 13.44 -15.19 5.64
N GLU A 646 14.48 -16.01 5.72
CA GLU A 646 15.31 -16.42 4.59
C GLU A 646 14.50 -17.19 3.55
N HIS A 647 13.59 -18.07 4.01
CA HIS A 647 12.66 -18.78 3.13
C HIS A 647 11.74 -17.82 2.38
N LYS A 648 11.23 -16.76 3.05
CA LYS A 648 10.38 -15.75 2.41
C LYS A 648 11.10 -15.05 1.26
N VAL A 649 12.34 -14.65 1.46
CA VAL A 649 13.19 -14.06 0.41
C VAL A 649 13.45 -15.04 -0.74
N ARG A 650 13.73 -16.29 -0.41
CA ARG A 650 13.98 -17.36 -1.38
C ARG A 650 12.77 -17.65 -2.27
N ILE A 651 11.56 -17.65 -1.69
CA ILE A 651 10.30 -17.84 -2.42
C ILE A 651 10.07 -16.67 -3.38
N VAL A 652 10.24 -15.43 -2.91
CA VAL A 652 10.08 -14.22 -3.74
C VAL A 652 11.04 -14.28 -4.93
N LYS A 653 12.34 -14.56 -4.71
CA LYS A 653 13.34 -14.66 -5.77
C LYS A 653 13.04 -15.78 -6.77
N ALA A 654 12.56 -16.93 -6.30
CA ALA A 654 12.18 -18.04 -7.17
C ALA A 654 11.02 -17.66 -8.11
N TRP A 655 10.01 -16.95 -7.63
CA TRP A 655 8.95 -16.42 -8.48
C TRP A 655 9.46 -15.39 -9.48
N GLN A 656 10.28 -14.42 -9.06
CA GLN A 656 10.87 -13.40 -9.94
C GLN A 656 11.67 -14.01 -11.08
N LYS A 657 12.42 -15.07 -10.83
CA LYS A 657 13.18 -15.79 -11.87
C LYS A 657 12.29 -16.48 -12.92
N THR A 658 11.03 -16.76 -12.61
CA THR A 658 10.06 -17.22 -13.63
C THR A 658 9.56 -16.08 -14.54
N GLY A 659 9.99 -14.85 -14.31
CA GLY A 659 9.51 -13.64 -15.00
C GLY A 659 8.23 -13.06 -14.41
N ALA A 660 7.82 -13.53 -13.22
CA ALA A 660 6.67 -13.00 -12.51
C ALA A 660 7.00 -11.66 -11.84
N VAL A 661 6.02 -10.76 -11.78
CA VAL A 661 6.05 -9.56 -10.94
C VAL A 661 5.41 -9.93 -9.61
N VAL A 662 6.20 -9.86 -8.54
CA VAL A 662 5.84 -10.37 -7.22
C VAL A 662 5.50 -9.24 -6.26
N ALA A 663 4.28 -9.25 -5.75
CA ALA A 663 3.90 -8.45 -4.57
C ALA A 663 4.05 -9.32 -3.32
N MET A 664 4.68 -8.80 -2.27
CA MET A 664 4.86 -9.47 -0.98
C MET A 664 4.22 -8.66 0.13
N THR A 665 3.40 -9.28 0.98
CA THR A 665 2.85 -8.63 2.17
C THR A 665 3.53 -9.12 3.44
N GLY A 666 3.61 -8.23 4.44
CA GLY A 666 4.14 -8.57 5.76
C GLY A 666 3.86 -7.49 6.79
N ASP A 667 3.94 -7.83 8.07
CA ASP A 667 3.70 -6.92 9.19
C ASP A 667 4.87 -6.86 10.17
N GLY A 668 5.77 -7.85 10.16
CA GLY A 668 6.85 -7.98 11.12
C GLY A 668 8.23 -7.58 10.59
N VAL A 669 9.17 -7.46 11.53
CA VAL A 669 10.61 -7.29 11.23
C VAL A 669 11.11 -8.44 10.35
N ASN A 670 10.61 -9.65 10.60
CA ASN A 670 10.94 -10.87 9.87
C ASN A 670 10.55 -10.85 8.39
N ASP A 671 9.62 -9.97 8.01
CA ASP A 671 9.14 -9.82 6.63
C ASP A 671 9.93 -8.80 5.84
N SER A 672 10.59 -7.88 6.54
CA SER A 672 11.26 -6.72 5.93
C SER A 672 12.25 -7.08 4.84
N PRO A 673 13.09 -8.14 4.98
CA PRO A 673 13.97 -8.57 3.89
C PRO A 673 13.19 -9.04 2.65
N ALA A 674 12.07 -9.72 2.83
CA ALA A 674 11.24 -10.19 1.72
C ALA A 674 10.47 -9.03 1.06
N LEU A 675 9.94 -8.09 1.86
CA LEU A 675 9.29 -6.86 1.37
C LEU A 675 10.24 -6.03 0.49
N LYS A 676 11.49 -5.85 0.93
CA LYS A 676 12.50 -5.09 0.20
C LYS A 676 12.97 -5.78 -1.09
N ASN A 677 12.98 -7.13 -1.14
CA ASN A 677 13.40 -7.89 -2.31
C ASN A 677 12.27 -8.15 -3.31
N ALA A 678 11.01 -7.98 -2.94
CA ALA A 678 9.88 -8.09 -3.85
C ALA A 678 9.87 -6.95 -4.89
N ASP A 679 9.14 -7.15 -6.00
CA ASP A 679 8.91 -6.05 -6.95
C ASP A 679 8.02 -4.98 -6.33
N ILE A 680 7.16 -5.38 -5.39
CA ILE A 680 6.37 -4.49 -4.53
C ILE A 680 6.29 -5.10 -3.14
N GLY A 681 6.84 -4.38 -2.16
CA GLY A 681 6.62 -4.65 -0.74
C GLY A 681 5.35 -3.95 -0.26
N ILE A 682 4.51 -4.66 0.49
CA ILE A 682 3.24 -4.16 1.04
C ILE A 682 3.23 -4.39 2.54
N ALA A 683 3.23 -3.33 3.33
CA ALA A 683 3.18 -3.41 4.79
C ALA A 683 1.78 -3.15 5.33
N MET A 684 1.49 -3.75 6.48
CA MET A 684 0.28 -3.45 7.25
C MET A 684 0.41 -2.09 7.93
N GLY A 685 -0.67 -1.33 8.00
CA GLY A 685 -0.67 0.03 8.56
C GLY A 685 -0.91 0.06 10.05
N LYS A 686 -1.84 -0.78 10.56
CA LYS A 686 -2.19 -0.88 11.98
C LYS A 686 -1.28 -1.85 12.72
N SER A 687 -1.21 -3.10 12.27
CA SER A 687 -0.43 -4.16 12.90
C SER A 687 1.05 -4.15 12.51
N GLY A 688 1.41 -3.46 11.41
CA GLY A 688 2.75 -3.48 10.86
C GLY A 688 3.75 -2.70 11.72
N THR A 689 4.93 -3.31 11.92
CA THR A 689 6.07 -2.63 12.54
C THR A 689 6.60 -1.52 11.64
N ASP A 690 7.25 -0.53 12.22
CA ASP A 690 7.82 0.58 11.45
C ASP A 690 8.89 0.09 10.47
N VAL A 691 9.62 -0.97 10.83
CA VAL A 691 10.60 -1.64 9.96
C VAL A 691 9.92 -2.18 8.69
N ALA A 692 8.81 -2.90 8.86
CA ALA A 692 8.05 -3.41 7.72
C ALA A 692 7.50 -2.26 6.86
N LYS A 693 6.94 -1.20 7.50
CA LYS A 693 6.44 -0.01 6.79
C LYS A 693 7.52 0.69 5.99
N ASN A 694 8.73 0.80 6.53
CA ASN A 694 9.86 1.47 5.85
C ASN A 694 10.49 0.62 4.74
N ALA A 695 10.47 -0.71 4.87
CA ALA A 695 10.91 -1.61 3.81
C ALA A 695 9.94 -1.66 2.63
N ALA A 696 8.65 -1.32 2.84
CA ALA A 696 7.59 -1.46 1.87
C ALA A 696 7.44 -0.27 0.92
N ASP A 697 6.91 -0.53 -0.27
CA ASP A 697 6.54 0.45 -1.29
C ASP A 697 5.10 0.97 -1.12
N MET A 698 4.25 0.17 -0.45
CA MET A 698 2.85 0.48 -0.18
C MET A 698 2.48 0.11 1.26
N ILE A 699 1.61 0.90 1.89
CA ILE A 699 1.05 0.65 3.22
C ILE A 699 -0.46 0.53 3.13
N LEU A 700 -1.02 -0.53 3.74
CA LEU A 700 -2.46 -0.75 3.85
C LEU A 700 -2.99 -0.19 5.17
N VAL A 701 -3.74 0.89 5.11
CA VAL A 701 -4.27 1.56 6.31
C VAL A 701 -5.22 0.68 7.12
N ASP A 702 -5.91 -0.25 6.46
CA ASP A 702 -6.93 -1.15 7.05
C ASP A 702 -6.44 -2.59 7.26
N ASP A 703 -5.19 -2.89 6.94
CA ASP A 703 -4.58 -4.22 7.02
C ASP A 703 -5.36 -5.31 6.25
N ASN A 704 -6.04 -4.96 5.17
CA ASN A 704 -6.97 -5.85 4.48
C ASN A 704 -6.46 -6.28 3.10
N PHE A 705 -6.44 -7.60 2.84
CA PHE A 705 -6.07 -8.16 1.54
C PHE A 705 -6.97 -7.66 0.39
N VAL A 706 -8.25 -7.38 0.65
CA VAL A 706 -9.20 -6.85 -0.34
C VAL A 706 -8.69 -5.53 -0.92
N THR A 707 -8.08 -4.71 -0.08
CA THR A 707 -7.50 -3.41 -0.46
C THR A 707 -6.31 -3.57 -1.40
N ILE A 708 -5.54 -4.67 -1.30
CA ILE A 708 -4.47 -4.98 -2.27
C ILE A 708 -5.06 -5.21 -3.67
N VAL A 709 -6.14 -5.98 -3.75
CA VAL A 709 -6.80 -6.29 -5.03
C VAL A 709 -7.38 -5.03 -5.66
N GLU A 710 -7.95 -4.15 -4.85
CA GLU A 710 -8.42 -2.85 -5.30
C GLU A 710 -7.27 -1.94 -5.76
N ALA A 711 -6.14 -1.96 -5.05
CA ALA A 711 -4.94 -1.22 -5.45
C ALA A 711 -4.36 -1.74 -6.79
N VAL A 712 -4.34 -3.05 -7.02
CA VAL A 712 -3.98 -3.64 -8.33
C VAL A 712 -4.92 -3.15 -9.43
N ARG A 713 -6.23 -3.12 -9.17
CA ARG A 713 -7.26 -2.58 -10.09
C ARG A 713 -6.96 -1.13 -10.46
N GLN A 714 -6.71 -0.29 -9.46
CA GLN A 714 -6.37 1.12 -9.68
C GLN A 714 -5.03 1.27 -10.44
N GLY A 715 -4.01 0.47 -10.11
CA GLY A 715 -2.73 0.47 -10.83
C GLY A 715 -2.90 0.15 -12.32
N ARG A 716 -3.75 -0.83 -12.67
CA ARG A 716 -4.10 -1.16 -14.06
C ARG A 716 -4.81 0.00 -14.75
N ASN A 717 -5.77 0.63 -14.07
CA ASN A 717 -6.51 1.77 -14.61
C ASN A 717 -5.60 2.98 -14.88
N ILE A 718 -4.73 3.30 -13.93
CA ILE A 718 -3.76 4.40 -14.07
C ILE A 718 -2.84 4.16 -15.27
N TYR A 719 -2.33 2.93 -15.41
CA TYR A 719 -1.49 2.56 -16.55
C TYR A 719 -2.22 2.68 -17.89
N ASP A 720 -3.47 2.17 -17.98
CA ASP A 720 -4.29 2.27 -19.19
C ASP A 720 -4.54 3.74 -19.54
N ASN A 721 -4.80 4.59 -18.56
CA ASN A 721 -5.03 6.03 -18.79
C ASN A 721 -3.74 6.76 -19.23
N ILE A 722 -2.58 6.43 -18.64
CA ILE A 722 -1.28 6.93 -19.12
C ILE A 722 -1.07 6.52 -20.58
N LYS A 723 -1.38 5.28 -20.94
CA LYS A 723 -1.29 4.80 -22.32
C LYS A 723 -2.20 5.57 -23.27
N LYS A 724 -3.42 5.95 -22.83
CA LYS A 724 -4.35 6.80 -23.59
C LYS A 724 -3.79 8.20 -23.83
N ALA A 725 -3.20 8.82 -22.80
CA ALA A 725 -2.59 10.15 -22.93
C ALA A 725 -1.36 10.12 -23.87
N ILE A 726 -0.52 9.08 -23.77
CA ILE A 726 0.62 8.87 -24.68
C ILE A 726 0.12 8.70 -26.12
N HIS A 727 -0.92 7.89 -26.32
CA HIS A 727 -1.55 7.68 -27.62
C HIS A 727 -2.03 9.02 -28.23
N PHE A 728 -2.74 9.82 -27.43
CA PHE A 728 -3.24 11.11 -27.83
C PHE A 728 -2.12 12.04 -28.29
N LEU A 729 -1.15 12.31 -27.41
CA LEU A 729 -0.08 13.28 -27.68
C LEU A 729 0.81 12.88 -28.88
N ILE A 730 1.12 11.60 -29.03
CA ILE A 730 1.96 11.18 -30.16
C ILE A 730 1.16 11.17 -31.47
N ALA A 731 -0.15 10.84 -31.45
CA ALA A 731 -0.97 10.85 -32.64
C ALA A 731 -1.20 12.29 -33.16
N THR A 732 -1.41 13.27 -32.26
CA THR A 732 -1.54 14.69 -32.62
C THR A 732 -0.25 15.20 -33.24
N ASN A 733 0.91 14.99 -32.63
CA ASN A 733 2.20 15.41 -33.17
C ASN A 733 2.51 14.78 -34.53
N ILE A 734 2.17 13.49 -34.76
CA ILE A 734 2.27 12.88 -36.10
C ILE A 734 1.33 13.59 -37.09
N GLY A 735 0.13 14.00 -36.67
CA GLY A 735 -0.80 14.79 -37.48
C GLY A 735 -0.21 16.10 -37.94
N GLU A 736 0.46 16.83 -37.07
CA GLU A 736 1.18 18.07 -37.37
C GLU A 736 2.31 17.86 -38.38
N ILE A 737 3.16 16.84 -38.12
CA ILE A 737 4.25 16.47 -39.04
C ILE A 737 3.70 16.15 -40.43
N VAL A 738 2.66 15.33 -40.52
CA VAL A 738 2.04 14.92 -41.78
C VAL A 738 1.44 16.11 -42.51
N THR A 739 0.80 17.04 -41.80
CA THR A 739 0.22 18.24 -42.38
C THR A 739 1.28 19.07 -43.12
N ILE A 740 2.40 19.34 -42.47
CA ILE A 740 3.46 20.19 -43.05
C ILE A 740 4.23 19.40 -44.12
N PHE A 741 4.66 18.18 -43.82
CA PHE A 741 5.49 17.38 -44.69
C PHE A 741 4.78 17.08 -46.04
N ILE A 742 3.53 16.62 -45.98
CA ILE A 742 2.75 16.32 -47.19
C ILE A 742 2.35 17.60 -47.93
N GLY A 743 2.00 18.70 -47.22
CA GLY A 743 1.72 19.99 -47.84
C GLY A 743 2.89 20.49 -48.67
N LEU A 744 4.08 20.47 -48.13
CA LEU A 744 5.31 20.86 -48.83
C LEU A 744 5.67 19.92 -49.99
N LEU A 745 5.50 18.59 -49.84
CA LEU A 745 5.68 17.64 -50.93
C LEU A 745 4.76 17.93 -52.11
N LEU A 746 3.49 18.26 -51.84
CA LEU A 746 2.49 18.61 -52.86
C LEU A 746 2.71 19.99 -53.50
N GLY A 747 3.70 20.75 -53.01
CA GLY A 747 3.98 22.09 -53.56
C GLY A 747 3.03 23.17 -53.06
N LEU A 748 2.34 22.91 -51.99
CA LEU A 748 1.51 23.90 -51.31
C LEU A 748 2.40 24.82 -50.47
N GLU A 749 1.96 26.04 -50.25
CA GLU A 749 2.56 26.95 -49.30
C GLU A 749 2.41 26.33 -47.88
N THR A 750 3.27 26.77 -46.93
CA THR A 750 3.30 26.26 -45.57
C THR A 750 1.91 26.32 -44.90
N PRO A 751 1.27 25.13 -44.62
CA PRO A 751 -0.11 25.09 -44.11
C PRO A 751 -0.28 25.68 -42.73
N LEU A 752 0.76 25.58 -41.87
CA LEU A 752 0.77 26.02 -40.48
C LEU A 752 2.11 26.62 -40.13
N LEU A 753 2.11 27.69 -39.35
CA LEU A 753 3.31 28.38 -38.88
C LEU A 753 3.76 27.79 -37.53
N ALA A 754 5.04 27.94 -37.17
CA ALA A 754 5.62 27.46 -35.93
C ALA A 754 4.87 27.95 -34.69
N ILE A 755 4.49 29.24 -34.67
CA ILE A 755 3.72 29.83 -33.55
C ILE A 755 2.34 29.18 -33.39
N GLN A 756 1.70 28.78 -34.45
CA GLN A 756 0.37 28.15 -34.47
C GLN A 756 0.45 26.71 -33.89
N LEU A 757 1.46 25.96 -34.27
CA LEU A 757 1.74 24.61 -33.75
C LEU A 757 2.05 24.63 -32.26
N LEU A 758 2.90 25.54 -31.82
CA LEU A 758 3.24 25.70 -30.41
C LEU A 758 2.01 26.08 -29.56
N TRP A 759 1.10 26.90 -30.08
CA TRP A 759 -0.16 27.20 -29.42
C TRP A 759 -1.03 25.94 -29.26
N ILE A 760 -1.13 25.12 -30.30
CA ILE A 760 -1.90 23.90 -30.32
C ILE A 760 -1.32 22.91 -29.26
N ASN A 761 -0.04 22.61 -29.32
CA ASN A 761 0.63 21.70 -28.40
C ASN A 761 0.52 22.11 -26.91
N LEU A 762 0.64 23.45 -26.68
CA LEU A 762 0.59 23.98 -25.33
C LEU A 762 -0.83 24.01 -24.75
N VAL A 763 -1.81 24.43 -25.55
CA VAL A 763 -3.17 24.73 -25.08
C VAL A 763 -4.14 23.62 -25.40
N THR A 764 -4.20 23.14 -26.65
CA THR A 764 -5.21 22.16 -27.04
C THR A 764 -4.85 20.74 -26.65
N ASP A 765 -3.59 20.38 -26.53
CA ASP A 765 -3.16 19.03 -26.21
C ASP A 765 -3.02 18.77 -24.70
N SER A 766 -2.54 19.76 -23.94
CA SER A 766 -2.26 19.55 -22.51
C SER A 766 -3.52 19.25 -21.68
N PHE A 767 -4.62 19.96 -21.90
CA PHE A 767 -5.85 19.78 -21.13
C PHE A 767 -6.53 18.42 -21.39
N PRO A 768 -6.74 17.97 -22.63
CA PRO A 768 -7.31 16.64 -22.88
C PRO A 768 -6.42 15.50 -22.41
N ALA A 769 -5.09 15.62 -22.56
CA ALA A 769 -4.16 14.61 -22.08
C ALA A 769 -4.29 14.38 -20.56
N ILE A 770 -4.36 15.44 -19.75
CA ILE A 770 -4.61 15.35 -18.31
C ILE A 770 -6.00 14.78 -18.02
N ALA A 771 -7.01 15.21 -18.78
CA ALA A 771 -8.39 14.73 -18.60
C ALA A 771 -8.56 13.25 -18.93
N LEU A 772 -7.83 12.71 -19.91
CA LEU A 772 -7.75 11.27 -20.20
C LEU A 772 -7.13 10.48 -19.04
N GLY A 773 -6.22 11.10 -18.28
CA GLY A 773 -5.66 10.54 -17.06
C GLY A 773 -6.68 10.33 -15.93
N LEU A 774 -7.80 11.03 -15.99
CA LEU A 774 -8.89 10.97 -15.01
C LEU A 774 -10.03 10.04 -15.45
N GLU A 775 -9.86 9.30 -16.56
CA GLU A 775 -10.88 8.41 -17.09
C GLU A 775 -11.20 7.28 -16.10
N LYS A 776 -12.46 6.88 -16.09
CA LYS A 776 -12.92 5.75 -15.28
C LYS A 776 -12.32 4.44 -15.77
N GLU A 777 -12.31 3.44 -14.88
CA GLU A 777 -11.87 2.09 -15.24
C GLU A 777 -12.76 1.47 -16.33
N GLU A 778 -12.13 0.74 -17.25
CA GLU A 778 -12.83 -0.02 -18.27
C GLU A 778 -13.43 -1.30 -17.68
N ASN A 779 -14.62 -1.70 -18.18
CA ASN A 779 -15.25 -2.95 -17.80
C ASN A 779 -14.31 -4.14 -18.07
N GLY A 780 -14.24 -5.09 -17.11
CA GLY A 780 -13.41 -6.28 -17.26
C GLY A 780 -11.91 -6.07 -17.05
N ILE A 781 -11.47 -4.96 -16.44
CA ILE A 781 -10.05 -4.69 -16.16
C ILE A 781 -9.41 -5.78 -15.30
N MET A 782 -10.18 -6.42 -14.42
CA MET A 782 -9.76 -7.55 -13.57
C MET A 782 -10.09 -8.93 -14.20
N GLU A 783 -10.42 -8.98 -15.48
CA GLU A 783 -10.55 -10.22 -16.26
C GLU A 783 -9.37 -10.42 -17.22
N ARG A 784 -8.51 -9.41 -17.35
CA ARG A 784 -7.30 -9.43 -18.19
C ARG A 784 -6.14 -10.06 -17.42
N LYS A 785 -5.31 -10.88 -18.12
CA LYS A 785 -4.06 -11.38 -17.54
C LYS A 785 -3.09 -10.24 -17.22
N PRO A 786 -2.20 -10.42 -16.24
CA PRO A 786 -1.17 -9.45 -15.95
C PRO A 786 -0.29 -9.17 -17.16
N ARG A 787 0.13 -7.93 -17.31
CA ARG A 787 1.05 -7.47 -18.35
C ARG A 787 2.47 -7.98 -18.05
N ASN A 788 3.23 -8.29 -19.09
CA ASN A 788 4.65 -8.55 -18.93
C ASN A 788 5.38 -7.22 -18.65
N SER A 789 6.18 -7.16 -17.59
CA SER A 789 6.92 -5.94 -17.20
C SER A 789 7.93 -5.47 -18.26
N LYS A 790 8.42 -6.40 -19.11
CA LYS A 790 9.35 -6.11 -20.23
C LYS A 790 8.63 -5.64 -21.50
N GLU A 791 7.30 -5.67 -21.53
CA GLU A 791 6.53 -5.27 -22.70
C GLU A 791 6.64 -3.76 -22.95
N SER A 792 6.79 -3.38 -24.23
CA SER A 792 6.79 -1.98 -24.62
C SER A 792 5.43 -1.32 -24.34
N ILE A 793 5.41 -0.03 -24.02
CA ILE A 793 4.17 0.77 -23.90
C ILE A 793 3.34 0.70 -25.18
N PHE A 794 3.99 0.60 -26.33
CA PHE A 794 3.37 0.53 -27.66
C PHE A 794 2.91 -0.87 -28.09
N ALA A 795 3.06 -1.87 -27.21
CA ALA A 795 2.62 -3.23 -27.51
C ALA A 795 1.09 -3.31 -27.72
N GLY A 796 0.65 -4.45 -28.29
CA GLY A 796 -0.77 -4.67 -28.55
C GLY A 796 -1.32 -3.89 -29.75
N GLY A 797 -0.46 -3.39 -30.66
CA GLY A 797 -0.87 -2.67 -31.87
C GLY A 797 -1.12 -1.18 -31.68
N LEU A 798 -0.73 -0.61 -30.51
CA LEU A 798 -0.91 0.82 -30.24
C LEU A 798 -0.13 1.69 -31.23
N TRP A 799 1.12 1.30 -31.57
CA TRP A 799 1.94 2.02 -32.53
C TRP A 799 1.25 2.17 -33.90
N TYR A 800 0.55 1.12 -34.34
CA TYR A 800 -0.23 1.17 -35.55
C TYR A 800 -1.40 2.16 -35.44
N LYS A 801 -2.14 2.18 -34.33
CA LYS A 801 -3.24 3.13 -34.11
C LYS A 801 -2.71 4.57 -34.15
N ILE A 802 -1.63 4.84 -33.43
CA ILE A 802 -0.98 6.17 -33.38
C ILE A 802 -0.65 6.67 -34.79
N ILE A 803 0.03 5.86 -35.60
CA ILE A 803 0.43 6.27 -36.96
C ILE A 803 -0.80 6.50 -37.86
N THR A 804 -1.77 5.60 -37.87
CA THR A 804 -2.95 5.72 -38.73
C THR A 804 -3.85 6.88 -38.34
N GLU A 805 -4.00 7.13 -37.07
CA GLU A 805 -4.81 8.22 -36.55
C GLU A 805 -4.10 9.57 -36.75
N GLY A 806 -2.77 9.65 -36.58
CA GLY A 806 -1.99 10.85 -36.91
C GLY A 806 -2.04 11.19 -38.40
N ILE A 807 -1.90 10.21 -39.30
CA ILE A 807 -2.06 10.40 -40.76
C ILE A 807 -3.47 10.90 -41.06
N MET A 808 -4.50 10.39 -40.42
CA MET A 808 -5.89 10.83 -40.56
C MET A 808 -6.04 12.32 -40.18
N LEU A 809 -5.56 12.69 -38.98
CA LEU A 809 -5.63 14.07 -38.47
C LEU A 809 -4.92 15.03 -39.42
N GLY A 810 -3.66 14.75 -39.79
CA GLY A 810 -2.87 15.58 -40.68
C GLY A 810 -3.48 15.72 -42.08
N SER A 811 -4.08 14.64 -42.57
CA SER A 811 -4.72 14.70 -43.87
C SER A 811 -6.00 15.51 -43.87
N LEU A 812 -6.82 15.46 -42.82
CA LEU A 812 -8.03 16.27 -42.64
C LEU A 812 -7.66 17.77 -42.50
N THR A 813 -6.59 18.07 -41.78
CA THR A 813 -6.05 19.43 -41.64
C THR A 813 -5.56 19.98 -42.98
N LEU A 814 -4.81 19.17 -43.73
CA LEU A 814 -4.34 19.53 -45.05
C LEU A 814 -5.50 19.76 -46.06
N PHE A 815 -6.58 18.97 -45.92
CA PHE A 815 -7.80 19.17 -46.67
C PHE A 815 -8.47 20.49 -46.33
N ALA A 816 -8.54 20.88 -45.05
CA ALA A 816 -9.05 22.20 -44.65
C ALA A 816 -8.21 23.35 -45.21
N PHE A 817 -6.87 23.19 -45.18
CA PHE A 817 -5.95 24.14 -45.82
C PHE A 817 -6.21 24.28 -47.31
N ALA A 818 -6.21 23.17 -48.04
CA ALA A 818 -6.39 23.13 -49.47
C ALA A 818 -7.73 23.75 -49.93
N LEU A 819 -8.80 23.47 -49.18
CA LEU A 819 -10.12 24.02 -49.40
C LEU A 819 -10.11 25.55 -49.24
N GLY A 820 -9.53 26.05 -48.12
CA GLY A 820 -9.41 27.47 -47.84
C GLY A 820 -8.52 28.21 -48.86
N ASN A 821 -7.38 27.62 -49.16
CA ASN A 821 -6.41 28.19 -50.12
C ASN A 821 -7.02 28.32 -51.53
N LYS A 822 -7.69 27.27 -52.01
CA LYS A 822 -8.28 27.26 -53.39
C LYS A 822 -9.37 28.31 -53.58
N TYR A 823 -10.24 28.53 -52.58
CA TYR A 823 -11.41 29.40 -52.73
C TYR A 823 -11.25 30.82 -52.14
N TYR A 824 -10.35 30.98 -51.16
CA TYR A 824 -10.29 32.20 -50.35
C TYR A 824 -8.85 32.74 -50.14
N GLY A 825 -7.83 32.03 -50.64
CA GLY A 825 -6.43 32.43 -50.56
C GLY A 825 -5.70 31.83 -49.33
N VAL A 826 -4.39 31.91 -49.33
CA VAL A 826 -3.47 31.19 -48.38
C VAL A 826 -3.73 31.53 -46.92
N GLN A 827 -3.92 32.81 -46.59
CA GLN A 827 -4.13 33.23 -45.20
C GLN A 827 -5.43 32.64 -44.60
N VAL A 828 -6.51 32.59 -45.39
CA VAL A 828 -7.77 31.92 -44.99
C VAL A 828 -7.53 30.43 -44.88
N GLY A 829 -6.78 29.83 -45.83
CA GLY A 829 -6.40 28.42 -45.75
C GLY A 829 -5.63 28.07 -44.47
N ARG A 830 -4.60 28.89 -44.11
CA ARG A 830 -3.86 28.72 -42.82
C ARG A 830 -4.78 28.82 -41.62
N THR A 831 -5.65 29.82 -41.57
CA THR A 831 -6.60 30.00 -40.46
C THR A 831 -7.56 28.80 -40.33
N MET A 832 -8.08 28.32 -41.49
CA MET A 832 -8.92 27.13 -41.53
C MET A 832 -8.16 25.89 -41.07
N ALA A 833 -6.90 25.68 -41.48
CA ALA A 833 -6.05 24.59 -41.02
C ALA A 833 -5.81 24.65 -39.52
N PHE A 834 -5.45 25.81 -39.00
CA PHE A 834 -5.20 26.05 -37.56
C PHE A 834 -6.42 25.72 -36.70
N VAL A 835 -7.60 26.25 -37.07
CA VAL A 835 -8.84 26.00 -36.36
C VAL A 835 -9.23 24.53 -36.46
N SER A 836 -9.14 23.94 -37.68
CA SER A 836 -9.49 22.55 -37.89
C SER A 836 -8.59 21.61 -37.10
N LEU A 837 -7.27 21.83 -37.08
CA LEU A 837 -6.34 20.95 -36.33
C LEU A 837 -6.65 20.97 -34.84
N GLY A 838 -6.72 22.14 -34.20
CA GLY A 838 -7.01 22.22 -32.78
C GLY A 838 -8.36 21.61 -32.39
N LEU A 839 -9.41 21.80 -33.22
CA LEU A 839 -10.70 21.16 -33.00
C LEU A 839 -10.68 19.64 -33.28
N LEU A 840 -9.94 19.19 -34.31
CA LEU A 840 -9.73 17.76 -34.61
C LEU A 840 -9.13 17.01 -33.42
N GLU A 841 -8.10 17.60 -32.79
CA GLU A 841 -7.42 17.03 -31.63
C GLU A 841 -8.36 16.97 -30.43
N LEU A 842 -9.05 18.06 -30.12
CA LEU A 842 -10.04 18.09 -29.05
C LEU A 842 -11.14 17.04 -29.25
N VAL A 843 -11.65 16.88 -30.47
CA VAL A 843 -12.66 15.86 -30.82
C VAL A 843 -12.06 14.47 -30.77
N HIS A 844 -10.82 14.27 -31.22
CA HIS A 844 -10.12 13.00 -31.22
C HIS A 844 -9.86 12.46 -29.81
N SER A 845 -9.69 13.32 -28.82
CA SER A 845 -9.54 12.92 -27.43
C SER A 845 -10.70 12.04 -26.93
N PHE A 846 -11.93 12.29 -27.41
CA PHE A 846 -13.09 11.42 -27.11
C PHE A 846 -13.01 10.04 -27.78
N ASN A 847 -12.36 9.92 -28.93
CA ASN A 847 -12.15 8.65 -29.60
C ASN A 847 -11.18 7.74 -28.82
N ILE A 848 -10.17 8.34 -28.18
CA ILE A 848 -9.13 7.64 -27.42
C ILE A 848 -9.62 7.24 -26.03
N LYS A 849 -10.64 7.92 -25.49
CA LYS A 849 -11.24 7.66 -24.20
C LYS A 849 -11.48 6.15 -23.95
N THR A 850 -11.94 5.43 -24.96
CA THR A 850 -12.31 4.01 -24.86
C THR A 850 -12.06 3.25 -26.15
N ASP A 851 -11.69 1.97 -26.05
CA ASP A 851 -11.61 1.05 -27.19
C ASP A 851 -13.01 0.54 -27.64
N GLU A 852 -14.05 0.69 -26.80
CA GLU A 852 -15.45 0.47 -27.20
C GLU A 852 -16.03 1.69 -27.93
N SER A 853 -17.25 1.59 -28.47
CA SER A 853 -17.96 2.73 -29.03
C SER A 853 -18.25 3.79 -27.98
N ILE A 854 -17.95 5.06 -28.29
CA ILE A 854 -18.21 6.19 -27.39
C ILE A 854 -19.70 6.39 -27.09
N PHE A 855 -20.57 5.96 -28.01
CA PHE A 855 -22.02 6.01 -27.82
C PHE A 855 -22.52 4.95 -26.83
N LYS A 856 -21.79 3.84 -26.62
CA LYS A 856 -22.10 2.81 -25.65
C LYS A 856 -21.58 3.15 -24.25
N THR A 857 -20.38 3.73 -24.18
CA THR A 857 -19.72 4.05 -22.90
C THR A 857 -20.14 5.40 -22.32
N GLY A 858 -20.93 6.20 -23.08
CA GLY A 858 -21.40 7.51 -22.67
C GLY A 858 -20.36 8.63 -22.87
N ILE A 859 -20.69 9.60 -23.71
CA ILE A 859 -19.82 10.74 -24.03
C ILE A 859 -19.58 11.62 -22.79
N PHE A 860 -20.60 11.79 -21.95
CA PHE A 860 -20.63 12.73 -20.84
C PHE A 860 -20.11 12.17 -19.51
N GLU A 861 -19.56 10.95 -19.45
CA GLU A 861 -19.10 10.36 -18.18
C GLU A 861 -17.87 11.03 -17.60
N ASN A 862 -16.93 11.48 -18.44
CA ASN A 862 -15.74 12.20 -17.99
C ASN A 862 -15.97 13.72 -18.07
N LYS A 863 -16.37 14.33 -16.94
CA LYS A 863 -16.62 15.77 -16.84
C LYS A 863 -15.38 16.62 -17.12
N TYR A 864 -14.19 16.10 -16.82
CA TYR A 864 -12.92 16.79 -17.06
C TYR A 864 -12.60 16.85 -18.55
N LEU A 865 -12.88 15.77 -19.30
CA LEU A 865 -12.70 15.74 -20.74
C LEU A 865 -13.65 16.72 -21.46
N ILE A 866 -14.89 16.79 -20.98
CA ILE A 866 -15.87 17.77 -21.46
C ILE A 866 -15.40 19.20 -21.16
N GLY A 867 -14.95 19.44 -19.92
CA GLY A 867 -14.40 20.74 -19.52
C GLY A 867 -13.18 21.15 -20.36
N SER A 868 -12.27 20.19 -20.64
CA SER A 868 -11.10 20.43 -21.49
C SER A 868 -11.50 20.75 -22.95
N PHE A 869 -12.50 20.07 -23.49
CA PHE A 869 -13.04 20.33 -24.84
C PHE A 869 -13.59 21.76 -24.96
N PHE A 870 -14.45 22.19 -24.04
CA PHE A 870 -15.00 23.54 -24.07
C PHE A 870 -13.96 24.61 -23.80
N ALA A 871 -13.03 24.39 -22.86
CA ALA A 871 -11.95 25.33 -22.57
C ALA A 871 -11.00 25.44 -23.79
N GLY A 872 -10.58 24.32 -24.38
CA GLY A 872 -9.73 24.30 -25.55
C GLY A 872 -10.42 24.97 -26.78
N THR A 873 -11.69 24.63 -27.02
CA THR A 873 -12.48 25.26 -28.10
C THR A 873 -12.61 26.79 -27.91
N PHE A 874 -12.85 27.25 -26.67
CA PHE A 874 -12.93 28.65 -26.33
C PHE A 874 -11.59 29.36 -26.60
N LEU A 875 -10.49 28.79 -26.10
CA LEU A 875 -9.15 29.37 -26.28
C LEU A 875 -8.73 29.35 -27.75
N GLN A 876 -9.05 28.30 -28.51
CA GLN A 876 -8.79 28.22 -29.94
C GLN A 876 -9.60 29.29 -30.74
N THR A 877 -10.86 29.51 -30.35
CA THR A 877 -11.75 30.46 -31.01
C THR A 877 -11.35 31.91 -30.70
N ILE A 878 -10.97 32.21 -29.44
CA ILE A 878 -10.63 33.58 -29.04
C ILE A 878 -9.41 34.11 -29.79
N VAL A 879 -8.44 33.26 -30.11
CA VAL A 879 -7.24 33.63 -30.89
C VAL A 879 -7.58 34.09 -32.32
N VAL A 880 -8.63 33.49 -32.90
CA VAL A 880 -9.06 33.85 -34.27
C VAL A 880 -9.99 35.06 -34.28
N VAL A 881 -10.83 35.23 -33.23
CA VAL A 881 -11.87 36.26 -33.20
C VAL A 881 -11.35 37.58 -32.69
N VAL A 882 -10.37 37.61 -31.76
CA VAL A 882 -9.81 38.84 -31.22
C VAL A 882 -8.73 39.40 -32.19
N PRO A 883 -8.92 40.58 -32.82
CA PRO A 883 -8.04 41.08 -33.89
C PRO A 883 -6.58 41.21 -33.48
N TYR A 884 -6.32 41.58 -32.22
CA TYR A 884 -4.95 41.72 -31.70
C TYR A 884 -4.24 40.36 -31.62
N LEU A 885 -4.94 39.31 -31.10
CA LEU A 885 -4.40 37.96 -31.03
C LEU A 885 -4.26 37.36 -32.44
N ALA A 886 -5.26 37.50 -33.29
CA ALA A 886 -5.22 37.02 -34.67
C ALA A 886 -3.99 37.55 -35.41
N LYS A 887 -3.65 38.84 -35.22
CA LYS A 887 -2.46 39.43 -35.81
C LYS A 887 -1.16 38.78 -35.30
N ILE A 888 -1.06 38.46 -33.99
CA ILE A 888 0.13 37.81 -33.42
C ILE A 888 0.34 36.43 -34.05
N PHE A 889 -0.75 35.68 -34.25
CA PHE A 889 -0.70 34.32 -34.82
C PHE A 889 -0.82 34.28 -36.34
N GLU A 890 -0.74 35.44 -37.02
CA GLU A 890 -0.91 35.60 -38.46
C GLU A 890 -2.19 34.95 -39.01
N LEU A 891 -3.29 35.12 -38.29
CA LEU A 891 -4.59 34.59 -38.63
C LEU A 891 -5.51 35.70 -39.18
N VAL A 892 -6.48 35.28 -39.98
CA VAL A 892 -7.51 36.18 -40.50
C VAL A 892 -8.90 35.77 -40.03
N PRO A 893 -9.83 36.67 -39.77
CA PRO A 893 -11.16 36.34 -39.35
C PRO A 893 -11.89 35.50 -40.41
N LEU A 894 -12.54 34.42 -39.95
CA LEU A 894 -13.30 33.49 -40.78
C LEU A 894 -14.77 33.95 -40.90
N ASN A 895 -15.36 33.83 -42.09
CA ASN A 895 -16.77 34.04 -42.30
C ASN A 895 -17.61 32.78 -41.84
N LYS A 896 -18.94 32.92 -41.79
CA LYS A 896 -19.85 31.86 -41.32
C LYS A 896 -19.69 30.55 -42.08
N ILE A 897 -19.46 30.60 -43.39
CA ILE A 897 -19.34 29.41 -44.24
C ILE A 897 -18.01 28.70 -43.95
N GLN A 898 -16.93 29.43 -43.77
CA GLN A 898 -15.60 28.92 -43.44
C GLN A 898 -15.62 28.26 -42.05
N TRP A 899 -16.30 28.85 -41.07
CA TRP A 899 -16.52 28.23 -39.77
C TRP A 899 -17.30 26.89 -39.88
N ILE A 900 -18.34 26.83 -40.71
CA ILE A 900 -19.10 25.59 -40.94
C ILE A 900 -18.17 24.53 -41.53
N TYR A 901 -17.36 24.85 -42.51
CA TYR A 901 -16.42 23.89 -43.12
C TYR A 901 -15.42 23.38 -42.08
N THR A 902 -14.79 24.25 -41.29
CA THR A 902 -13.82 23.84 -40.28
C THR A 902 -14.49 22.94 -39.22
N ILE A 903 -15.65 23.27 -38.69
CA ILE A 903 -16.39 22.47 -37.72
C ILE A 903 -16.77 21.12 -38.31
N VAL A 904 -17.33 21.05 -39.49
CA VAL A 904 -17.72 19.79 -40.13
C VAL A 904 -16.51 18.89 -40.35
N ILE A 905 -15.38 19.41 -40.82
CA ILE A 905 -14.14 18.63 -40.99
C ILE A 905 -13.67 18.09 -39.63
N SER A 906 -13.75 18.89 -38.56
CA SER A 906 -13.24 18.54 -37.24
C SER A 906 -14.01 17.38 -36.57
N PHE A 907 -15.25 17.11 -36.96
CA PHE A 907 -16.02 15.99 -36.41
C PHE A 907 -15.86 14.66 -37.21
N HIS A 908 -15.15 14.66 -38.33
CA HIS A 908 -14.93 13.43 -39.12
C HIS A 908 -14.17 12.32 -38.37
N PRO A 909 -13.21 12.58 -37.48
CA PRO A 909 -12.52 11.50 -36.74
C PRO A 909 -13.48 10.61 -35.95
N ILE A 910 -14.56 11.16 -35.37
CA ILE A 910 -15.57 10.34 -34.67
C ILE A 910 -16.18 9.33 -35.62
N ILE A 911 -16.61 9.78 -36.81
CA ILE A 911 -17.26 8.89 -37.78
C ILE A 911 -16.29 7.80 -38.26
N ILE A 912 -15.06 8.18 -38.62
CA ILE A 912 -14.06 7.24 -39.15
C ILE A 912 -13.68 6.19 -38.11
N ILE A 913 -13.42 6.62 -36.86
CA ILE A 913 -12.95 5.73 -35.81
C ILE A 913 -14.08 4.83 -35.28
N GLU A 914 -15.31 5.34 -35.15
CA GLU A 914 -16.44 4.53 -34.75
C GLU A 914 -16.76 3.47 -35.81
N LEU A 915 -16.69 3.79 -37.10
CA LEU A 915 -16.78 2.80 -38.18
C LEU A 915 -15.67 1.76 -38.08
N GLN A 916 -14.43 2.16 -37.79
CA GLN A 916 -13.30 1.25 -37.59
C GLN A 916 -13.52 0.31 -36.38
N LYS A 917 -14.00 0.85 -35.24
CA LYS A 917 -14.36 0.06 -34.06
C LYS A 917 -15.47 -0.96 -34.39
N MET A 918 -16.49 -0.54 -35.12
CA MET A 918 -17.60 -1.43 -35.57
C MET A 918 -17.10 -2.57 -36.45
N ILE A 919 -16.29 -2.27 -37.49
CA ILE A 919 -15.70 -3.26 -38.37
C ILE A 919 -14.82 -4.25 -37.60
N ASN A 920 -13.99 -3.77 -36.70
CA ASN A 920 -13.15 -4.62 -35.86
C ASN A 920 -14.00 -5.56 -34.98
N LYS A 921 -15.09 -5.06 -34.40
CA LYS A 921 -16.02 -5.88 -33.57
C LYS A 921 -16.67 -6.99 -34.38
N ILE A 922 -17.15 -6.72 -35.62
CA ILE A 922 -17.75 -7.71 -36.51
C ILE A 922 -16.72 -8.79 -36.88
N ARG A 923 -15.47 -8.39 -37.17
CA ARG A 923 -14.38 -9.32 -37.50
C ARG A 923 -14.01 -10.22 -36.34
N PHE A 924 -13.88 -9.69 -35.12
CA PHE A 924 -13.57 -10.50 -33.92
C PHE A 924 -14.66 -11.49 -33.57
N LYS A 925 -15.92 -11.18 -33.80
CA LYS A 925 -17.04 -12.14 -33.62
C LYS A 925 -16.97 -13.33 -34.58
N ASN A 926 -16.46 -13.11 -35.81
CA ASN A 926 -16.31 -14.16 -36.82
C ASN A 926 -14.98 -14.95 -36.69
N THR A 927 -13.95 -14.40 -35.98
CA THR A 927 -12.62 -15.04 -35.88
C THR A 927 -12.47 -15.90 -34.62
N SER A 928 -13.46 -15.96 -33.74
CA SER A 928 -13.50 -16.88 -32.60
C SER A 928 -13.47 -18.36 -33.01
N TYR A 929 -13.49 -18.66 -34.32
CA TYR A 929 -13.54 -20.01 -34.90
C TYR A 929 -12.20 -20.50 -35.51
N ASN A 930 -11.14 -19.69 -35.63
CA ASN A 930 -9.90 -20.17 -36.26
C ASN A 930 -8.61 -19.60 -35.62
N LYS A 931 -7.78 -20.51 -35.10
CA LYS A 931 -6.43 -20.31 -34.55
C LYS A 931 -5.39 -20.02 -35.62
N GLN A 932 -5.21 -18.79 -36.12
CA GLN A 932 -3.97 -18.38 -36.82
C GLN A 932 -3.70 -16.87 -36.65
N HIS A 933 -3.04 -16.48 -35.57
CA HIS A 933 -2.91 -15.07 -35.14
C HIS A 933 -1.82 -14.23 -35.84
N LYS A 934 -0.91 -14.79 -36.62
CA LYS A 934 0.24 -14.05 -37.16
C LYS A 934 -0.04 -13.33 -38.50
N TRP A 935 -0.82 -13.93 -39.34
CA TRP A 935 -1.15 -13.40 -40.70
C TRP A 935 -2.18 -12.23 -40.68
N VAL A 936 -2.94 -12.10 -39.61
CA VAL A 936 -4.03 -11.11 -39.50
C VAL A 936 -3.50 -9.68 -39.22
N MET A 937 -2.33 -9.56 -38.58
CA MET A 937 -1.75 -8.23 -38.25
C MET A 937 -1.17 -7.52 -39.47
N GLU A 938 -0.51 -8.25 -40.38
CA GLU A 938 0.10 -7.67 -41.60
C GLU A 938 -0.94 -7.21 -42.63
N ASN A 939 -2.10 -7.88 -42.71
CA ASN A 939 -3.20 -7.46 -43.58
C ASN A 939 -4.03 -6.29 -43.05
N LYS A 940 -4.00 -5.98 -41.73
CA LYS A 940 -4.73 -4.84 -41.15
C LYS A 940 -4.19 -3.50 -41.63
N LEU A 941 -2.88 -3.37 -41.76
CA LEU A 941 -2.20 -2.16 -42.25
C LEU A 941 -2.61 -1.84 -43.68
N TYR A 942 -2.56 -2.87 -44.53
CA TYR A 942 -2.89 -2.74 -45.95
C TYR A 942 -4.36 -2.34 -46.22
N ILE A 943 -5.30 -2.90 -45.48
CA ILE A 943 -6.74 -2.65 -45.71
C ILE A 943 -7.15 -1.27 -45.15
N SER A 944 -6.63 -0.84 -43.99
CA SER A 944 -6.94 0.47 -43.45
C SER A 944 -6.29 1.59 -44.25
N LEU A 945 -5.04 1.42 -44.69
CA LEU A 945 -4.38 2.35 -45.62
C LEU A 945 -5.09 2.41 -46.96
N LYS A 946 -5.56 1.28 -47.50
CA LYS A 946 -6.28 1.22 -48.76
C LYS A 946 -7.68 1.85 -48.68
N MET A 947 -8.36 1.71 -47.56
CA MET A 947 -9.64 2.41 -47.30
C MET A 947 -9.46 3.92 -47.18
N ILE A 948 -8.49 4.36 -46.41
CA ILE A 948 -8.15 5.79 -46.28
C ILE A 948 -7.71 6.35 -47.61
N LEU A 949 -6.82 5.68 -48.33
CA LEU A 949 -6.40 6.07 -49.68
C LEU A 949 -7.55 6.14 -50.71
N ASN A 950 -8.51 5.22 -50.61
CA ASN A 950 -9.68 5.22 -51.50
C ASN A 950 -10.67 6.35 -51.17
N ILE A 951 -10.88 6.67 -49.90
CA ILE A 951 -11.67 7.82 -49.48
C ILE A 951 -10.98 9.12 -49.95
N TYR A 952 -9.65 9.19 -49.81
CA TYR A 952 -8.86 10.34 -50.28
C TYR A 952 -8.86 10.47 -51.80
N LYS A 953 -8.70 9.36 -52.55
CA LYS A 953 -8.81 9.38 -54.01
C LYS A 953 -10.19 9.82 -54.47
N TYR A 954 -11.26 9.44 -53.78
CA TYR A 954 -12.61 9.85 -54.08
C TYR A 954 -12.83 11.35 -53.85
N ILE A 955 -12.32 11.86 -52.69
CA ILE A 955 -12.40 13.27 -52.34
C ILE A 955 -11.55 14.14 -53.28
N TRP A 956 -10.30 13.72 -53.57
CA TRP A 956 -9.39 14.39 -54.50
C TRP A 956 -9.92 14.40 -55.95
N LYS A 957 -10.67 13.41 -56.37
CA LYS A 957 -11.28 13.37 -57.73
C LYS A 957 -12.47 14.33 -57.88
N LYS A 958 -13.07 14.74 -56.74
CA LYS A 958 -14.17 15.73 -56.73
C LYS A 958 -13.71 17.16 -56.43
N ILE A 959 -12.50 17.37 -55.88
CA ILE A 959 -11.81 18.65 -55.80
C ILE A 959 -11.04 18.87 -57.09
#